data_8a4c66a87760c4635a4c779134a68ba9
#
_entry.id   8a4c66a87760c4635a4c779134a68ba9
#
_cell.length_a   1.000
_cell.length_b   1.000
_cell.length_c   1.000
_cell.angle_alpha   90.00
_cell.angle_beta   90.00
_cell.angle_gamma   90.00
#
_symmetry.space_group_name_H-M   'P 1'
#
loop_
_entity.id
_entity.type
_entity.pdbx_description
1 polymer ?
#
loop_
_entity_poly.entity_id
_entity_poly.type
_entity_poly.pdbx_seq_one_letter_code
_entity_poly.pdbx_strand_id
1 'polypeptide(L)'
;MCETCKGNYYITTPIYYPSANLHIGHAYCTVATDAMARYKRLQGYNVKFLTGTDEHGQKIEDKAKEAGVTPQQFVDNIVLGEKGVLDLWKLMNISYDRFIRTTDDYHVAAIQKIFKKMYDNGDIYKGEYSGKYCKPCESFWTESQLVDGKCPDCGREVQDAKEEAYFFRLSKYADRIQDLLENTDFLEPRSRVNEMVNNFIKPGLEDLCVSRTSFTWGVPVDFDPGHVVYVWIDALFNYMTALGFENDKYNDLADFWPADVHFVGKEIVRFHSIIWPAMLMSLGLPLPKKVYGHGWLNFNGEKMSKSRGNVVDPYILSERFGVDALRFFLLRTFPFGSDGNFTNELLISTINTDLANDLGNLVSRTTAMSQKYFGGDLGVGGEHAPLDDELKALAEEVMANYEKQMDAFQFSVGLNEAFRLISRANKYIDETTPWILAKSEDTKPRLLTVMKNLCECIRIAAILVSPIMPDSAKAIFDLLGVPEEGRGWNARCYCADKDAVWKTSTGAPLFPRIDMEKELAALEELSKPASTIEIEPYAEEKVDFDTFCKSDFRAVKVKACVPVKKSDKLLQFTLDDGTGTDRQILSGIAKFYKPEELVGKTLVAITNLPPRKMMGRESCGMLLSAVHTEKGEEKLNLIMIDDAIPAGAKLC
;
A
#
# COMPACT_ATOMS: atom_id res chain seq x y z
N MET A 1 14.52 9.08 -34.58
CA MET A 1 13.85 7.84 -34.13
C MET A 1 14.93 6.78 -34.05
N CYS A 2 15.11 6.15 -32.87
CA CYS A 2 16.09 5.09 -32.71
C CYS A 2 15.63 3.90 -33.58
N GLU A 3 16.50 3.36 -34.45
CA GLU A 3 16.20 2.24 -35.38
C GLU A 3 15.73 0.94 -34.71
N THR A 4 15.61 0.93 -33.37
CA THR A 4 15.23 -0.24 -32.53
C THR A 4 13.92 -0.05 -31.77
N CYS A 5 13.18 1.06 -31.94
CA CYS A 5 11.93 1.30 -31.20
C CYS A 5 10.81 0.39 -31.71
N LYS A 6 10.28 -0.49 -30.83
CA LYS A 6 9.18 -1.41 -31.14
C LYS A 6 7.80 -0.73 -31.21
N GLY A 7 7.72 0.57 -30.92
CA GLY A 7 6.47 1.34 -30.85
C GLY A 7 6.20 1.90 -29.46
N ASN A 8 5.06 2.57 -29.33
CA ASN A 8 4.62 3.14 -28.07
C ASN A 8 3.87 2.09 -27.24
N TYR A 9 3.98 2.20 -25.91
CA TYR A 9 3.28 1.35 -24.96
C TYR A 9 2.77 2.19 -23.79
N TYR A 10 1.47 2.24 -23.58
CA TYR A 10 0.85 3.01 -22.51
C TYR A 10 0.25 2.10 -21.46
N ILE A 11 0.77 2.19 -20.23
CA ILE A 11 0.35 1.41 -19.08
C ILE A 11 0.01 2.30 -17.91
N THR A 12 -1.02 1.93 -17.13
CA THR A 12 -1.47 2.71 -15.99
C THR A 12 -1.76 1.87 -14.77
N THR A 13 -1.57 2.44 -13.59
CA THR A 13 -2.26 2.01 -12.36
C THR A 13 -3.66 2.64 -12.31
N PRO A 14 -4.54 2.26 -11.36
CA PRO A 14 -5.61 3.15 -10.92
C PRO A 14 -4.98 4.39 -10.27
N ILE A 15 -5.71 5.49 -10.22
CA ILE A 15 -5.37 6.60 -9.35
C ILE A 15 -5.87 6.31 -7.93
N TYR A 16 -5.03 6.58 -6.93
CA TYR A 16 -5.27 6.15 -5.56
C TYR A 16 -6.03 7.20 -4.75
N TYR A 17 -7.03 6.76 -3.99
CA TYR A 17 -7.86 7.65 -3.17
C TYR A 17 -7.13 8.02 -1.85
N PRO A 18 -6.65 9.28 -1.70
CA PRO A 18 -5.80 9.68 -0.58
C PRO A 18 -6.61 10.01 0.68
N SER A 19 -7.48 9.10 1.09
CA SER A 19 -8.21 9.24 2.36
C SER A 19 -7.39 8.85 3.58
N ALA A 20 -6.22 8.30 3.39
CA ALA A 20 -5.19 7.98 4.39
C ALA A 20 -3.93 7.45 3.65
N ASN A 21 -2.78 7.30 4.36
CA ASN A 21 -1.54 6.76 3.78
C ASN A 21 -1.77 5.43 3.07
N LEU A 22 -1.05 5.21 1.97
CA LEU A 22 -1.10 3.99 1.21
C LEU A 22 -0.46 2.82 1.98
N HIS A 23 -0.85 1.60 1.66
CA HIS A 23 -0.36 0.37 2.27
C HIS A 23 0.17 -0.61 1.22
N ILE A 24 0.70 -1.75 1.65
CA ILE A 24 1.33 -2.75 0.78
C ILE A 24 0.41 -3.22 -0.37
N GLY A 25 -0.91 -3.23 -0.21
CA GLY A 25 -1.86 -3.58 -1.28
C GLY A 25 -1.83 -2.58 -2.44
N HIS A 26 -1.65 -1.27 -2.18
CA HIS A 26 -1.45 -0.26 -3.22
C HIS A 26 -0.07 -0.42 -3.87
N ALA A 27 0.96 -0.69 -3.06
CA ALA A 27 2.31 -0.98 -3.55
C ALA A 27 2.33 -2.20 -4.48
N TYR A 28 1.54 -3.23 -4.20
CA TYR A 28 1.44 -4.43 -5.04
C TYR A 28 1.03 -4.11 -6.49
N CYS A 29 -0.05 -3.37 -6.67
CA CYS A 29 -0.50 -2.93 -8.00
C CYS A 29 0.56 -2.06 -8.70
N THR A 30 1.11 -1.08 -7.97
CA THR A 30 2.07 -0.13 -8.55
C THR A 30 3.40 -0.80 -8.93
N VAL A 31 3.90 -1.72 -8.09
CA VAL A 31 5.11 -2.50 -8.37
C VAL A 31 4.90 -3.43 -9.59
N ALA A 32 3.72 -4.05 -9.73
CA ALA A 32 3.41 -4.87 -10.90
C ALA A 32 3.38 -4.03 -12.19
N THR A 33 2.77 -2.84 -12.12
CA THR A 33 2.75 -1.90 -13.25
C THR A 33 4.15 -1.41 -13.61
N ASP A 34 4.95 -1.06 -12.61
CA ASP A 34 6.34 -0.62 -12.80
C ASP A 34 7.21 -1.74 -13.39
N ALA A 35 7.07 -2.96 -12.89
CA ALA A 35 7.80 -4.12 -13.42
C ALA A 35 7.46 -4.35 -14.90
N MET A 36 6.18 -4.23 -15.29
CA MET A 36 5.77 -4.33 -16.68
C MET A 36 6.29 -3.15 -17.52
N ALA A 37 6.23 -1.93 -17.00
CA ALA A 37 6.78 -0.75 -17.68
C ALA A 37 8.29 -0.89 -17.92
N ARG A 38 9.06 -1.33 -16.91
CA ARG A 38 10.51 -1.61 -17.04
C ARG A 38 10.77 -2.74 -18.05
N TYR A 39 9.99 -3.80 -18.00
CA TYR A 39 10.11 -4.92 -18.94
C TYR A 39 9.88 -4.47 -20.37
N LYS A 40 8.83 -3.68 -20.63
CA LYS A 40 8.56 -3.14 -21.97
C LYS A 40 9.64 -2.16 -22.44
N ARG A 41 10.17 -1.30 -21.56
CA ARG A 41 11.34 -0.44 -21.87
C ARG A 41 12.57 -1.28 -22.21
N LEU A 42 12.83 -2.34 -21.41
CA LEU A 42 13.93 -3.28 -21.65
C LEU A 42 13.81 -3.95 -23.03
N GLN A 43 12.57 -4.27 -23.47
CA GLN A 43 12.28 -4.79 -24.81
C GLN A 43 12.43 -3.76 -25.94
N GLY A 44 12.59 -2.47 -25.65
CA GLY A 44 12.76 -1.40 -26.63
C GLY A 44 11.47 -0.66 -26.99
N TYR A 45 10.41 -0.77 -26.21
CA TYR A 45 9.23 0.09 -26.37
C TYR A 45 9.47 1.49 -25.79
N ASN A 46 8.85 2.50 -26.41
CA ASN A 46 8.69 3.83 -25.84
C ASN A 46 7.49 3.79 -24.87
N VAL A 47 7.76 3.66 -23.57
CA VAL A 47 6.72 3.44 -22.56
C VAL A 47 6.28 4.75 -21.92
N LYS A 48 4.97 4.93 -21.78
CA LYS A 48 4.34 5.92 -20.92
C LYS A 48 3.70 5.17 -19.74
N PHE A 49 4.17 5.43 -18.53
CA PHE A 49 3.60 4.89 -17.30
C PHE A 49 2.94 6.02 -16.50
N LEU A 50 1.61 5.92 -16.33
CA LEU A 50 0.80 6.87 -15.57
C LEU A 50 0.35 6.26 -14.25
N THR A 51 0.48 7.04 -13.19
CA THR A 51 -0.15 6.84 -11.88
C THR A 51 -0.65 8.17 -11.34
N GLY A 52 -1.34 8.20 -10.22
CA GLY A 52 -1.86 9.44 -9.65
C GLY A 52 -2.74 9.25 -8.43
N THR A 53 -3.45 10.32 -8.09
CA THR A 53 -4.39 10.36 -6.96
C THR A 53 -5.76 10.88 -7.36
N ASP A 54 -6.80 10.21 -6.84
CA ASP A 54 -8.20 10.59 -6.94
C ASP A 54 -8.58 11.37 -5.67
N GLU A 55 -8.69 12.70 -5.77
CA GLU A 55 -8.67 13.60 -4.62
C GLU A 55 -10.03 14.24 -4.29
N HIS A 56 -11.05 14.03 -5.10
CA HIS A 56 -12.38 14.57 -4.90
C HIS A 56 -13.30 13.61 -4.14
N GLY A 57 -14.46 14.11 -3.71
CA GLY A 57 -15.54 13.33 -3.11
C GLY A 57 -15.84 13.63 -1.66
N GLN A 58 -17.02 13.19 -1.23
CA GLN A 58 -17.58 13.47 0.10
C GLN A 58 -16.69 12.96 1.24
N LYS A 59 -16.07 11.80 1.07
CA LYS A 59 -15.21 11.20 2.11
C LYS A 59 -13.97 12.04 2.41
N ILE A 60 -13.39 12.70 1.39
CA ILE A 60 -12.27 13.63 1.57
C ILE A 60 -12.74 14.89 2.31
N GLU A 61 -13.89 15.46 1.87
CA GLU A 61 -14.48 16.64 2.52
C GLU A 61 -14.76 16.41 4.00
N ASP A 62 -15.35 15.25 4.35
CA ASP A 62 -15.61 14.89 5.74
C ASP A 62 -14.32 14.75 6.55
N LYS A 63 -13.32 14.06 6.02
CA LYS A 63 -12.04 13.87 6.71
C LYS A 63 -11.25 15.15 6.89
N ALA A 64 -11.30 16.05 5.91
CA ALA A 64 -10.72 17.37 6.02
C ALA A 64 -11.39 18.18 7.14
N LYS A 65 -12.72 18.12 7.23
CA LYS A 65 -13.50 18.73 8.30
C LYS A 65 -13.17 18.15 9.67
N GLU A 66 -13.06 16.82 9.79
CA GLU A 66 -12.61 16.14 11.01
C GLU A 66 -11.21 16.59 11.44
N ALA A 67 -10.30 16.80 10.47
CA ALA A 67 -8.94 17.26 10.70
C ALA A 67 -8.81 18.78 10.91
N GLY A 68 -9.88 19.56 10.73
CA GLY A 68 -9.88 21.02 10.87
C GLY A 68 -9.09 21.77 9.79
N VAL A 69 -8.96 21.19 8.59
CA VAL A 69 -8.23 21.76 7.43
C VAL A 69 -9.13 21.82 6.20
N THR A 70 -8.70 22.52 5.15
CA THR A 70 -9.41 22.48 3.86
C THR A 70 -9.21 21.12 3.17
N PRO A 71 -10.14 20.67 2.30
CA PRO A 71 -9.97 19.45 1.53
C PRO A 71 -8.64 19.43 0.72
N GLN A 72 -8.26 20.56 0.10
CA GLN A 72 -6.99 20.67 -0.61
C GLN A 72 -5.78 20.45 0.31
N GLN A 73 -5.76 21.10 1.48
CA GLN A 73 -4.69 20.88 2.47
C GLN A 73 -4.64 19.44 2.95
N PHE A 74 -5.81 18.81 3.13
CA PHE A 74 -5.89 17.41 3.54
C PHE A 74 -5.23 16.48 2.53
N VAL A 75 -5.58 16.60 1.24
CA VAL A 75 -4.98 15.75 0.19
C VAL A 75 -3.51 16.10 -0.05
N ASP A 76 -3.12 17.37 0.02
CA ASP A 76 -1.71 17.80 -0.09
C ASP A 76 -0.84 17.16 1.01
N ASN A 77 -1.33 17.12 2.24
CA ASN A 77 -0.63 16.48 3.35
C ASN A 77 -0.40 14.98 3.12
N ILE A 78 -1.33 14.29 2.49
CA ILE A 78 -1.20 12.84 2.21
C ILE A 78 -0.39 12.57 0.95
N VAL A 79 -0.51 13.41 -0.07
CA VAL A 79 0.16 13.18 -1.37
C VAL A 79 1.59 13.67 -1.34
N LEU A 80 1.82 14.89 -0.83
CA LEU A 80 3.10 15.61 -0.86
C LEU A 80 3.82 15.62 0.49
N GLY A 81 3.13 15.26 1.58
CA GLY A 81 3.68 15.26 2.93
C GLY A 81 4.74 14.18 3.14
N GLU A 82 5.42 14.25 4.27
CA GLU A 82 6.41 13.24 4.69
C GLU A 82 5.78 11.85 4.76
N LYS A 83 6.45 10.86 4.17
CA LYS A 83 5.93 9.49 3.98
C LYS A 83 4.58 9.46 3.23
N GLY A 84 4.34 10.46 2.40
CA GLY A 84 3.17 10.54 1.53
C GLY A 84 3.27 9.65 0.31
N VAL A 85 2.33 9.84 -0.63
CA VAL A 85 2.25 9.01 -1.84
C VAL A 85 3.50 9.12 -2.71
N LEU A 86 4.00 10.34 -2.93
CA LEU A 86 5.18 10.55 -3.77
C LEU A 86 6.45 9.99 -3.12
N ASP A 87 6.60 10.14 -1.81
CA ASP A 87 7.72 9.56 -1.06
C ASP A 87 7.68 8.02 -1.12
N LEU A 88 6.49 7.42 -1.01
CA LEU A 88 6.33 5.98 -1.15
C LEU A 88 6.75 5.48 -2.53
N TRP A 89 6.34 6.16 -3.60
CA TRP A 89 6.72 5.75 -4.96
C TRP A 89 8.22 5.94 -5.20
N LYS A 90 8.82 6.97 -4.64
CA LYS A 90 10.27 7.16 -4.67
C LYS A 90 10.99 6.06 -3.89
N LEU A 91 10.54 5.73 -2.67
CA LEU A 91 11.10 4.65 -1.86
C LEU A 91 11.02 3.31 -2.61
N MET A 92 9.87 2.98 -3.19
CA MET A 92 9.64 1.72 -3.92
C MET A 92 10.31 1.68 -5.30
N ASN A 93 11.09 2.70 -5.68
CA ASN A 93 11.78 2.82 -6.96
C ASN A 93 10.82 2.70 -8.16
N ILE A 94 9.65 3.38 -8.07
CA ILE A 94 8.64 3.39 -9.13
C ILE A 94 9.04 4.37 -10.22
N SER A 95 9.10 3.89 -11.48
CA SER A 95 9.58 4.63 -12.65
C SER A 95 8.46 5.23 -13.51
N TYR A 96 7.42 5.78 -12.88
CA TYR A 96 6.34 6.44 -13.61
C TYR A 96 6.86 7.65 -14.41
N ASP A 97 6.27 7.88 -15.58
CA ASP A 97 6.59 9.04 -16.42
C ASP A 97 5.70 10.23 -16.10
N ARG A 98 4.51 9.96 -15.56
CA ARG A 98 3.55 11.00 -15.21
C ARG A 98 2.75 10.63 -13.96
N PHE A 99 2.59 11.62 -13.09
CA PHE A 99 1.73 11.58 -11.93
C PHE A 99 0.62 12.62 -12.12
N ILE A 100 -0.65 12.21 -12.04
CA ILE A 100 -1.81 13.09 -12.14
C ILE A 100 -2.51 13.21 -10.79
N ARG A 101 -2.98 14.41 -10.49
CA ARG A 101 -3.91 14.69 -9.40
C ARG A 101 -5.24 15.13 -10.00
N THR A 102 -6.37 14.60 -9.53
CA THR A 102 -7.67 15.06 -10.06
C THR A 102 -7.97 16.51 -9.70
N THR A 103 -7.24 17.09 -8.74
CA THR A 103 -7.27 18.52 -8.39
C THR A 103 -6.42 19.41 -9.30
N ASP A 104 -5.67 18.85 -10.26
CA ASP A 104 -4.93 19.66 -11.23
C ASP A 104 -5.90 20.50 -12.09
N ASP A 105 -5.66 21.80 -12.21
CA ASP A 105 -6.53 22.74 -12.93
C ASP A 105 -6.86 22.31 -14.37
N TYR A 106 -5.87 21.76 -15.08
CA TYR A 106 -6.06 21.31 -16.47
C TYR A 106 -6.99 20.10 -16.54
N HIS A 107 -6.97 19.24 -15.52
CA HIS A 107 -7.85 18.08 -15.41
C HIS A 107 -9.27 18.52 -15.10
N VAL A 108 -9.45 19.38 -14.09
CA VAL A 108 -10.76 19.93 -13.72
C VAL A 108 -11.44 20.58 -14.92
N ALA A 109 -10.71 21.46 -15.64
CA ALA A 109 -11.23 22.12 -16.85
C ALA A 109 -11.59 21.13 -17.96
N ALA A 110 -10.80 20.07 -18.13
CA ALA A 110 -11.07 19.02 -19.12
C ALA A 110 -12.34 18.22 -18.75
N ILE A 111 -12.52 17.85 -17.47
CA ILE A 111 -13.71 17.13 -17.00
C ILE A 111 -14.98 17.92 -17.24
N GLN A 112 -14.98 19.24 -17.01
CA GLN A 112 -16.13 20.11 -17.29
C GLN A 112 -16.52 20.03 -18.77
N LYS A 113 -15.57 20.14 -19.69
CA LYS A 113 -15.80 20.01 -21.13
C LYS A 113 -16.31 18.61 -21.52
N ILE A 114 -15.74 17.56 -20.95
CA ILE A 114 -16.12 16.17 -21.21
C ILE A 114 -17.57 15.92 -20.75
N PHE A 115 -17.91 16.34 -19.54
CA PHE A 115 -19.27 16.22 -19.01
C PHE A 115 -20.29 16.95 -19.89
N LYS A 116 -19.95 18.17 -20.29
CA LYS A 116 -20.78 18.98 -21.21
C LYS A 116 -20.98 18.30 -22.56
N LYS A 117 -19.93 17.71 -23.14
CA LYS A 117 -20.04 16.97 -24.42
C LYS A 117 -20.96 15.75 -24.31
N MET A 118 -20.86 14.96 -23.23
CA MET A 118 -21.77 13.83 -23.01
C MET A 118 -23.22 14.30 -22.81
N TYR A 119 -23.42 15.46 -22.17
CA TYR A 119 -24.73 16.08 -22.03
C TYR A 119 -25.30 16.55 -23.38
N ASP A 120 -24.51 17.25 -24.18
CA ASP A 120 -24.90 17.73 -25.50
C ASP A 120 -25.19 16.59 -26.49
N ASN A 121 -24.50 15.44 -26.34
CA ASN A 121 -24.79 14.22 -27.09
C ASN A 121 -26.11 13.54 -26.66
N GLY A 122 -26.74 14.00 -25.58
CA GLY A 122 -27.96 13.41 -25.03
C GLY A 122 -27.74 12.11 -24.25
N ASP A 123 -26.47 11.77 -23.95
CA ASP A 123 -26.12 10.60 -23.14
C ASP A 123 -26.11 10.91 -21.63
N ILE A 124 -26.08 12.18 -21.26
CA ILE A 124 -26.38 12.64 -19.90
C ILE A 124 -27.69 13.42 -19.91
N TYR A 125 -28.56 13.18 -18.94
CA TYR A 125 -29.84 13.88 -18.76
C TYR A 125 -30.11 14.16 -17.29
N LYS A 126 -30.92 15.17 -17.00
CA LYS A 126 -31.30 15.57 -15.65
C LYS A 126 -32.54 14.80 -15.18
N GLY A 127 -32.51 14.32 -13.96
CA GLY A 127 -33.59 13.55 -13.34
C GLY A 127 -33.56 13.66 -11.81
N GLU A 128 -34.36 12.84 -11.14
CA GLU A 128 -34.38 12.73 -9.68
C GLU A 128 -33.85 11.33 -9.28
N TYR A 129 -32.79 11.30 -8.47
CA TYR A 129 -32.29 10.06 -7.88
C TYR A 129 -33.06 9.74 -6.59
N SER A 130 -33.53 8.52 -6.48
CA SER A 130 -34.09 7.97 -5.25
C SER A 130 -33.61 6.54 -5.09
N GLY A 131 -32.75 6.28 -4.11
CA GLY A 131 -32.16 4.94 -3.90
C GLY A 131 -31.22 4.91 -2.72
N LYS A 132 -30.32 3.91 -2.71
CA LYS A 132 -29.36 3.66 -1.64
C LYS A 132 -27.95 4.11 -2.04
N TYR A 133 -27.28 4.82 -1.17
CA TYR A 133 -25.92 5.29 -1.39
C TYR A 133 -24.95 4.73 -0.35
N CYS A 134 -23.89 4.12 -0.82
CA CYS A 134 -22.77 3.69 0.02
C CYS A 134 -21.69 4.77 0.03
N LYS A 135 -21.63 5.56 1.11
CA LYS A 135 -20.64 6.62 1.26
C LYS A 135 -19.18 6.12 1.21
N PRO A 136 -18.79 4.98 1.85
CA PRO A 136 -17.42 4.50 1.78
C PRO A 136 -16.94 4.04 0.39
N CYS A 137 -17.85 3.56 -0.47
CA CYS A 137 -17.55 3.13 -1.84
C CYS A 137 -17.89 4.19 -2.88
N GLU A 138 -18.55 5.28 -2.45
CA GLU A 138 -19.09 6.33 -3.31
C GLU A 138 -19.95 5.75 -4.46
N SER A 139 -20.74 4.71 -4.14
CA SER A 139 -21.50 3.95 -5.12
C SER A 139 -22.99 3.98 -4.81
N PHE A 140 -23.80 4.11 -5.87
CA PHE A 140 -25.25 4.01 -5.81
C PHE A 140 -25.71 2.58 -6.05
N TRP A 141 -26.77 2.19 -5.34
CA TRP A 141 -27.37 0.88 -5.40
C TRP A 141 -28.89 0.98 -5.41
N THR A 142 -29.52 0.13 -6.18
CA THR A 142 -30.96 -0.11 -6.04
C THR A 142 -31.21 -1.06 -4.87
N GLU A 143 -32.41 -1.08 -4.33
CA GLU A 143 -32.81 -1.98 -3.24
C GLU A 143 -32.55 -3.46 -3.62
N SER A 144 -32.76 -3.82 -4.90
CA SER A 144 -32.56 -5.17 -5.42
C SER A 144 -31.09 -5.60 -5.54
N GLN A 145 -30.16 -4.65 -5.55
CA GLN A 145 -28.73 -4.90 -5.65
C GLN A 145 -28.05 -5.06 -4.29
N LEU A 146 -28.73 -4.73 -3.21
CA LEU A 146 -28.19 -4.86 -1.87
C LEU A 146 -28.08 -6.34 -1.46
N VAL A 147 -27.05 -6.68 -0.70
CA VAL A 147 -26.88 -7.98 -0.06
C VAL A 147 -27.18 -7.83 1.42
N ASP A 148 -28.25 -8.47 1.90
CA ASP A 148 -28.73 -8.35 3.29
C ASP A 148 -28.95 -6.88 3.72
N GLY A 149 -29.45 -6.04 2.80
CA GLY A 149 -29.69 -4.61 3.04
C GLY A 149 -28.42 -3.74 3.07
N LYS A 150 -27.27 -4.28 2.70
CA LYS A 150 -25.95 -3.64 2.75
C LYS A 150 -25.31 -3.52 1.38
N CYS A 151 -24.30 -2.67 1.29
CA CYS A 151 -23.52 -2.48 0.07
C CYS A 151 -22.87 -3.80 -0.38
N PRO A 152 -23.10 -4.27 -1.61
CA PRO A 152 -22.53 -5.52 -2.11
C PRO A 152 -21.00 -5.49 -2.24
N ASP A 153 -20.40 -4.29 -2.44
CA ASP A 153 -18.94 -4.15 -2.62
C ASP A 153 -18.18 -4.22 -1.29
N CYS A 154 -18.72 -3.63 -0.21
CA CYS A 154 -17.97 -3.52 1.04
C CYS A 154 -18.69 -4.05 2.29
N GLY A 155 -19.94 -4.49 2.16
CA GLY A 155 -20.74 -5.04 3.26
C GLY A 155 -21.20 -4.03 4.32
N ARG A 156 -21.01 -2.71 4.09
CA ARG A 156 -21.40 -1.66 5.04
C ARG A 156 -22.83 -1.18 4.81
N GLU A 157 -23.39 -0.54 5.84
CA GLU A 157 -24.70 0.10 5.77
C GLU A 157 -24.75 1.14 4.65
N VAL A 158 -25.90 1.24 3.99
CA VAL A 158 -26.19 2.23 2.96
C VAL A 158 -27.21 3.25 3.49
N GLN A 159 -27.20 4.45 2.94
CA GLN A 159 -28.08 5.54 3.31
C GLN A 159 -29.10 5.82 2.21
N ASP A 160 -30.32 6.20 2.57
CA ASP A 160 -31.27 6.71 1.60
C ASP A 160 -30.76 8.02 1.01
N ALA A 161 -30.78 8.13 -0.32
CA ALA A 161 -30.43 9.33 -1.04
C ALA A 161 -31.58 9.70 -1.98
N LYS A 162 -32.03 10.94 -1.86
CA LYS A 162 -33.03 11.54 -2.75
C LYS A 162 -32.54 12.93 -3.11
N GLU A 163 -32.16 13.14 -4.36
CA GLU A 163 -31.65 14.42 -4.84
C GLU A 163 -31.88 14.57 -6.35
N GLU A 164 -31.99 15.81 -6.81
CA GLU A 164 -31.90 16.12 -8.24
C GLU A 164 -30.47 15.78 -8.71
N ALA A 165 -30.36 15.08 -9.81
CA ALA A 165 -29.07 14.63 -10.30
C ALA A 165 -29.05 14.48 -11.82
N TYR A 166 -27.86 14.43 -12.38
CA TYR A 166 -27.64 14.02 -13.78
C TYR A 166 -27.40 12.52 -13.85
N PHE A 167 -27.91 11.90 -14.92
CA PHE A 167 -27.80 10.47 -15.20
C PHE A 167 -27.12 10.24 -16.53
N PHE A 168 -26.15 9.31 -16.54
CA PHE A 168 -25.55 8.80 -17.77
C PHE A 168 -26.33 7.57 -18.24
N ARG A 169 -26.71 7.54 -19.55
CA ARG A 169 -27.47 6.43 -20.17
C ARG A 169 -26.63 5.17 -20.33
N LEU A 170 -26.18 4.60 -19.22
CA LEU A 170 -25.34 3.39 -19.21
C LEU A 170 -26.09 2.21 -19.84
N SER A 171 -27.40 2.08 -19.61
CA SER A 171 -28.25 1.04 -20.18
C SER A 171 -28.20 0.98 -21.70
N LYS A 172 -28.03 2.12 -22.38
CA LYS A 172 -27.90 2.23 -23.86
C LYS A 172 -26.71 1.42 -24.40
N TYR A 173 -25.69 1.18 -23.61
CA TYR A 173 -24.44 0.55 -24.01
C TYR A 173 -24.34 -0.94 -23.62
N ALA A 174 -25.36 -1.51 -22.97
CA ALA A 174 -25.34 -2.84 -22.38
C ALA A 174 -24.91 -3.93 -23.37
N ASP A 175 -25.55 -4.01 -24.54
CA ASP A 175 -25.24 -5.02 -25.56
C ASP A 175 -23.81 -4.92 -26.09
N ARG A 176 -23.34 -3.69 -26.30
CA ARG A 176 -21.96 -3.43 -26.80
C ARG A 176 -20.91 -3.78 -25.76
N ILE A 177 -21.21 -3.55 -24.49
CA ILE A 177 -20.33 -3.90 -23.37
C ILE A 177 -20.32 -5.42 -23.19
N GLN A 178 -21.47 -6.09 -23.30
CA GLN A 178 -21.54 -7.55 -23.24
C GLN A 178 -20.69 -8.17 -24.36
N ASP A 179 -20.85 -7.71 -25.58
CA ASP A 179 -20.06 -8.18 -26.73
C ASP A 179 -18.55 -7.97 -26.51
N LEU A 180 -18.16 -6.79 -26.02
CA LEU A 180 -16.77 -6.47 -25.69
C LEU A 180 -16.20 -7.45 -24.64
N LEU A 181 -16.94 -7.74 -23.58
CA LEU A 181 -16.47 -8.60 -22.48
C LEU A 181 -16.44 -10.08 -22.87
N GLU A 182 -17.44 -10.57 -23.60
CA GLU A 182 -17.56 -12.00 -23.90
C GLU A 182 -16.74 -12.43 -25.12
N ASN A 183 -16.58 -11.56 -26.13
CA ASN A 183 -16.04 -11.90 -27.44
C ASN A 183 -14.64 -11.31 -27.73
N THR A 184 -14.03 -10.64 -26.75
CA THR A 184 -12.67 -10.10 -26.87
C THR A 184 -11.82 -10.41 -25.63
N ASP A 185 -10.51 -10.11 -25.72
CA ASP A 185 -9.57 -10.18 -24.61
C ASP A 185 -9.44 -8.84 -23.84
N PHE A 186 -10.47 -8.00 -23.94
CA PHE A 186 -10.49 -6.67 -23.31
C PHE A 186 -10.35 -6.75 -21.77
N LEU A 187 -11.02 -7.71 -21.13
CA LEU A 187 -10.97 -7.92 -19.69
C LEU A 187 -10.30 -9.26 -19.33
N GLU A 188 -9.24 -9.19 -18.53
CA GLU A 188 -8.55 -10.35 -17.97
C GLU A 188 -8.40 -10.22 -16.44
N PRO A 189 -8.27 -11.36 -15.71
CA PRO A 189 -8.43 -12.73 -16.17
C PRO A 189 -9.90 -13.08 -16.46
N ARG A 190 -10.15 -14.18 -17.16
CA ARG A 190 -11.51 -14.60 -17.61
C ARG A 190 -12.52 -14.74 -16.46
N SER A 191 -12.05 -15.01 -15.24
CA SER A 191 -12.90 -15.00 -14.04
C SER A 191 -13.61 -13.67 -13.81
N ARG A 192 -12.96 -12.55 -14.16
CA ARG A 192 -13.53 -11.20 -14.03
C ARG A 192 -14.62 -10.95 -15.07
N VAL A 193 -14.46 -11.48 -16.27
CA VAL A 193 -15.53 -11.43 -17.29
C VAL A 193 -16.78 -12.10 -16.77
N ASN A 194 -16.64 -13.33 -16.24
CA ASN A 194 -17.77 -14.08 -15.69
C ASN A 194 -18.48 -13.34 -14.55
N GLU A 195 -17.68 -12.70 -13.67
CA GLU A 195 -18.17 -11.87 -12.56
C GLU A 195 -18.98 -10.66 -13.09
N MET A 196 -18.43 -9.91 -14.01
CA MET A 196 -19.07 -8.70 -14.57
C MET A 196 -20.35 -9.06 -15.33
N VAL A 197 -20.30 -10.07 -16.19
CA VAL A 197 -21.46 -10.50 -16.99
C VAL A 197 -22.58 -11.02 -16.10
N ASN A 198 -22.28 -11.91 -15.15
CA ASN A 198 -23.32 -12.53 -14.33
C ASN A 198 -23.93 -11.55 -13.29
N ASN A 199 -23.10 -10.67 -12.69
CA ASN A 199 -23.56 -9.84 -11.59
C ASN A 199 -24.12 -8.49 -12.05
N PHE A 200 -23.72 -8.00 -13.24
CA PHE A 200 -24.10 -6.64 -13.68
C PHE A 200 -24.80 -6.63 -15.05
N ILE A 201 -24.29 -7.36 -16.06
CA ILE A 201 -24.87 -7.30 -17.41
C ILE A 201 -26.19 -8.06 -17.50
N LYS A 202 -26.22 -9.33 -17.08
CA LYS A 202 -27.43 -10.18 -17.16
C LYS A 202 -28.61 -9.68 -16.33
N PRO A 203 -28.42 -9.10 -15.14
CA PRO A 203 -29.53 -8.46 -14.41
C PRO A 203 -30.10 -7.21 -15.10
N GLY A 204 -29.34 -6.63 -16.04
CA GLY A 204 -29.65 -5.39 -16.74
C GLY A 204 -28.88 -4.21 -16.17
N LEU A 205 -28.25 -3.42 -17.06
CA LEU A 205 -27.60 -2.18 -16.67
C LEU A 205 -28.64 -1.07 -16.53
N GLU A 206 -28.61 -0.40 -15.39
CA GLU A 206 -29.42 0.82 -15.16
C GLU A 206 -28.58 2.07 -15.45
N ASP A 207 -29.25 3.20 -15.74
CA ASP A 207 -28.60 4.47 -15.96
C ASP A 207 -27.90 4.93 -14.68
N LEU A 208 -26.68 5.45 -14.82
CA LEU A 208 -25.81 5.79 -13.72
C LEU A 208 -26.01 7.24 -13.28
N CYS A 209 -26.27 7.48 -12.00
CA CYS A 209 -26.25 8.82 -11.43
C CYS A 209 -24.81 9.38 -11.47
N VAL A 210 -24.63 10.54 -12.12
CA VAL A 210 -23.31 11.10 -12.46
C VAL A 210 -23.08 12.52 -11.94
N SER A 211 -23.92 13.00 -11.05
CA SER A 211 -23.68 14.24 -10.30
C SER A 211 -24.21 14.17 -8.88
N ARG A 212 -23.73 15.09 -8.03
CA ARG A 212 -24.13 15.21 -6.63
C ARG A 212 -24.36 16.66 -6.26
N THR A 213 -25.28 16.85 -5.30
CA THR A 213 -25.59 18.17 -4.69
C THR A 213 -25.34 18.20 -3.19
N SER A 214 -25.06 17.03 -2.60
CA SER A 214 -24.94 16.85 -1.15
C SER A 214 -23.57 17.23 -0.56
N PHE A 215 -22.56 17.51 -1.40
CA PHE A 215 -21.24 18.02 -1.01
C PHE A 215 -20.68 18.92 -2.10
N THR A 216 -19.58 19.64 -1.80
CA THR A 216 -19.03 20.68 -2.70
C THR A 216 -17.62 20.37 -3.20
N TRP A 217 -16.90 19.42 -2.57
CA TRP A 217 -15.54 19.05 -2.94
C TRP A 217 -15.53 18.08 -4.14
N GLY A 218 -15.55 18.64 -5.34
CA GLY A 218 -15.58 17.94 -6.62
C GLY A 218 -15.48 18.90 -7.79
N VAL A 219 -15.44 18.39 -9.01
CA VAL A 219 -15.47 19.21 -10.23
C VAL A 219 -16.87 19.80 -10.41
N PRO A 220 -17.05 21.13 -10.38
CA PRO A 220 -18.37 21.73 -10.55
C PRO A 220 -18.87 21.55 -11.99
N VAL A 221 -20.18 21.29 -12.15
CA VAL A 221 -20.83 21.32 -13.46
C VAL A 221 -20.97 22.79 -13.88
N ASP A 222 -20.21 23.24 -14.88
CA ASP A 222 -20.06 24.65 -15.26
C ASP A 222 -21.39 25.32 -15.68
N PHE A 223 -22.30 24.58 -16.33
CA PHE A 223 -23.62 25.06 -16.76
C PHE A 223 -24.74 24.86 -15.69
N ASP A 224 -24.43 24.20 -14.55
CA ASP A 224 -25.32 24.01 -13.40
C ASP A 224 -24.51 23.94 -12.10
N PRO A 225 -24.03 25.08 -11.57
CA PRO A 225 -23.06 25.14 -10.47
C PRO A 225 -23.55 24.57 -9.13
N GLY A 226 -24.82 24.20 -9.01
CA GLY A 226 -25.35 23.48 -7.85
C GLY A 226 -24.97 22.01 -7.80
N HIS A 227 -24.37 21.49 -8.86
CA HIS A 227 -23.95 20.10 -8.98
C HIS A 227 -22.43 19.97 -9.08
N VAL A 228 -21.89 18.91 -8.48
CA VAL A 228 -20.52 18.44 -8.75
C VAL A 228 -20.56 17.14 -9.55
N VAL A 229 -19.59 16.96 -10.43
CA VAL A 229 -19.46 15.76 -11.26
C VAL A 229 -19.16 14.55 -10.36
N TYR A 230 -19.77 13.42 -10.67
CA TYR A 230 -19.54 12.16 -9.98
C TYR A 230 -18.08 11.72 -10.07
N VAL A 231 -17.53 11.35 -8.93
CA VAL A 231 -16.10 11.04 -8.76
C VAL A 231 -15.54 10.05 -9.81
N TRP A 232 -16.32 9.08 -10.26
CA TRP A 232 -15.86 8.11 -11.24
C TRP A 232 -15.78 8.63 -12.68
N ILE A 233 -16.55 9.68 -13.08
CA ILE A 233 -16.29 10.39 -14.35
C ILE A 233 -14.96 11.13 -14.24
N ASP A 234 -14.79 11.86 -13.16
CA ASP A 234 -13.57 12.59 -12.83
C ASP A 234 -12.37 11.64 -12.84
N ALA A 235 -12.42 10.60 -12.04
CA ALA A 235 -11.33 9.63 -11.91
C ALA A 235 -10.99 8.91 -13.21
N LEU A 236 -11.97 8.42 -14.00
CA LEU A 236 -11.68 7.57 -15.16
C LEU A 236 -11.07 8.34 -16.33
N PHE A 237 -11.45 9.61 -16.54
CA PHE A 237 -10.86 10.40 -17.62
C PHE A 237 -9.41 10.85 -17.34
N ASN A 238 -8.86 10.61 -16.15
CA ASN A 238 -7.45 10.87 -15.86
C ASN A 238 -6.53 10.24 -16.91
N TYR A 239 -6.85 9.03 -17.37
CA TYR A 239 -6.06 8.27 -18.34
C TYR A 239 -5.87 8.98 -19.66
N MET A 240 -6.77 9.87 -20.03
CA MET A 240 -6.71 10.65 -21.28
C MET A 240 -6.30 12.11 -21.04
N THR A 241 -6.79 12.74 -19.97
CA THR A 241 -6.43 14.12 -19.66
C THR A 241 -4.95 14.26 -19.35
N ALA A 242 -4.35 13.26 -18.73
CA ALA A 242 -2.91 13.18 -18.52
C ALA A 242 -2.11 13.09 -19.85
N LEU A 243 -2.73 12.80 -20.98
CA LEU A 243 -2.11 12.80 -22.30
C LEU A 243 -2.44 14.06 -23.13
N GLY A 244 -3.30 14.95 -22.62
CA GLY A 244 -3.70 16.19 -23.30
C GLY A 244 -5.11 16.16 -23.89
N PHE A 245 -5.96 15.17 -23.50
CA PHE A 245 -7.36 15.17 -23.94
C PHE A 245 -8.11 16.35 -23.31
N GLU A 246 -8.75 17.19 -24.13
CA GLU A 246 -9.51 18.39 -23.74
C GLU A 246 -8.71 19.46 -22.97
N ASN A 247 -7.39 19.42 -23.07
CA ASN A 247 -6.50 20.43 -22.48
C ASN A 247 -5.24 20.61 -23.33
N ASP A 248 -4.54 21.74 -23.11
CA ASP A 248 -3.30 22.11 -23.80
C ASP A 248 -2.04 21.86 -22.95
N LYS A 249 -2.18 21.19 -21.80
CA LYS A 249 -1.05 20.90 -20.88
C LYS A 249 -0.09 19.90 -21.50
N TYR A 250 -0.63 18.92 -22.22
CA TYR A 250 0.10 17.82 -22.84
C TYR A 250 -0.38 17.60 -24.27
N ASN A 251 0.42 16.92 -25.07
CA ASN A 251 0.13 16.62 -26.49
C ASN A 251 0.47 15.17 -26.87
N ASP A 252 0.49 14.27 -25.89
CA ASP A 252 0.89 12.87 -26.07
C ASP A 252 -0.25 11.96 -26.53
N LEU A 253 -1.50 12.47 -26.60
CA LEU A 253 -2.70 11.64 -26.81
C LEU A 253 -2.63 10.80 -28.11
N ALA A 254 -2.20 11.40 -29.21
CA ALA A 254 -2.13 10.72 -30.51
C ALA A 254 -1.06 9.59 -30.52
N ASP A 255 -0.04 9.70 -29.70
CA ASP A 255 1.07 8.74 -29.64
C ASP A 255 0.77 7.56 -28.71
N PHE A 256 0.01 7.77 -27.62
CA PHE A 256 -0.16 6.78 -26.56
C PHE A 256 -1.59 6.29 -26.37
N TRP A 257 -2.63 7.01 -26.83
CA TRP A 257 -3.98 6.48 -26.75
C TRP A 257 -4.36 5.69 -28.02
N PRO A 258 -5.00 4.52 -27.90
CA PRO A 258 -5.54 3.88 -26.70
C PRO A 258 -4.47 3.19 -25.84
N ALA A 259 -4.70 3.17 -24.52
CA ALA A 259 -3.84 2.47 -23.56
C ALA A 259 -3.69 0.99 -23.91
N ASP A 260 -2.48 0.46 -23.74
CA ASP A 260 -2.22 -0.98 -23.92
C ASP A 260 -2.81 -1.80 -22.77
N VAL A 261 -2.71 -1.30 -21.54
CA VAL A 261 -3.33 -1.95 -20.40
C VAL A 261 -3.56 -1.01 -19.22
N HIS A 262 -4.71 -1.14 -18.59
CA HIS A 262 -5.01 -0.63 -17.26
C HIS A 262 -4.91 -1.77 -16.25
N PHE A 263 -3.95 -1.72 -15.31
CA PHE A 263 -3.92 -2.62 -14.17
C PHE A 263 -4.77 -2.04 -13.05
N VAL A 264 -5.71 -2.82 -12.55
CA VAL A 264 -6.67 -2.37 -11.52
C VAL A 264 -6.94 -3.48 -10.49
N GLY A 265 -7.25 -3.11 -9.25
CA GLY A 265 -7.73 -4.06 -8.27
C GLY A 265 -9.12 -4.59 -8.64
N LYS A 266 -9.41 -5.83 -8.27
CA LYS A 266 -10.70 -6.48 -8.62
C LYS A 266 -11.93 -5.70 -8.15
N GLU A 267 -11.81 -4.90 -7.07
CA GLU A 267 -12.89 -4.08 -6.50
C GLU A 267 -13.36 -2.95 -7.41
N ILE A 268 -12.51 -2.52 -8.35
CA ILE A 268 -12.82 -1.43 -9.29
C ILE A 268 -12.93 -1.89 -10.74
N VAL A 269 -12.90 -3.20 -10.98
CA VAL A 269 -13.04 -3.76 -12.34
C VAL A 269 -14.34 -3.32 -13.00
N ARG A 270 -15.45 -3.24 -12.26
CA ARG A 270 -16.75 -2.78 -12.78
C ARG A 270 -16.65 -1.40 -13.43
N PHE A 271 -15.96 -0.47 -12.77
CA PHE A 271 -15.79 0.89 -13.26
C PHE A 271 -14.96 0.95 -14.54
N HIS A 272 -13.93 0.11 -14.64
CA HIS A 272 -13.00 0.10 -15.77
C HIS A 272 -13.46 -0.77 -16.94
N SER A 273 -14.32 -1.77 -16.71
CA SER A 273 -14.76 -2.70 -17.75
C SER A 273 -16.20 -2.48 -18.23
N ILE A 274 -17.01 -1.74 -17.49
CA ILE A 274 -18.40 -1.42 -17.83
C ILE A 274 -18.56 0.08 -18.04
N ILE A 275 -18.28 0.90 -17.02
CA ILE A 275 -18.56 2.34 -17.05
C ILE A 275 -17.60 3.08 -17.98
N TRP A 276 -16.30 2.82 -17.86
CA TRP A 276 -15.26 3.46 -18.68
C TRP A 276 -15.47 3.25 -20.18
N PRO A 277 -15.62 2.01 -20.69
CA PRO A 277 -15.88 1.81 -22.11
C PRO A 277 -17.20 2.43 -22.56
N ALA A 278 -18.26 2.46 -21.73
CA ALA A 278 -19.51 3.11 -22.09
C ALA A 278 -19.34 4.62 -22.30
N MET A 279 -18.59 5.30 -21.42
CA MET A 279 -18.31 6.74 -21.56
C MET A 279 -17.47 7.04 -22.80
N LEU A 280 -16.47 6.21 -23.09
CA LEU A 280 -15.68 6.33 -24.31
C LEU A 280 -16.53 6.12 -25.56
N MET A 281 -17.43 5.12 -25.55
CA MET A 281 -18.38 4.88 -26.65
C MET A 281 -19.33 6.07 -26.86
N SER A 282 -19.77 6.74 -25.76
CA SER A 282 -20.61 7.95 -25.83
C SER A 282 -19.91 9.11 -26.55
N LEU A 283 -18.61 9.22 -26.38
CA LEU A 283 -17.78 10.24 -27.01
C LEU A 283 -17.20 9.81 -28.38
N GLY A 284 -17.49 8.59 -28.83
CA GLY A 284 -16.93 8.04 -30.08
C GLY A 284 -15.42 7.83 -30.04
N LEU A 285 -14.84 7.61 -28.84
CA LEU A 285 -13.42 7.46 -28.60
C LEU A 285 -12.97 5.99 -28.68
N PRO A 286 -11.73 5.70 -29.09
CA PRO A 286 -11.17 4.36 -29.02
C PRO A 286 -11.13 3.84 -27.59
N LEU A 287 -11.37 2.53 -27.41
CA LEU A 287 -11.29 1.86 -26.12
C LEU A 287 -9.83 1.46 -25.81
N PRO A 288 -9.43 1.39 -24.52
CA PRO A 288 -8.16 0.77 -24.16
C PRO A 288 -8.11 -0.68 -24.67
N LYS A 289 -6.92 -1.18 -24.96
CA LYS A 289 -6.77 -2.53 -25.51
C LYS A 289 -7.08 -3.59 -24.47
N LYS A 290 -6.73 -3.34 -23.18
CA LYS A 290 -6.91 -4.30 -22.09
C LYS A 290 -7.15 -3.64 -20.74
N VAL A 291 -8.01 -4.27 -19.93
CA VAL A 291 -8.14 -4.06 -18.49
C VAL A 291 -7.75 -5.37 -17.78
N TYR A 292 -6.82 -5.32 -16.86
CA TYR A 292 -6.42 -6.49 -16.08
C TYR A 292 -6.79 -6.30 -14.60
N GLY A 293 -7.73 -7.11 -14.12
CA GLY A 293 -8.23 -7.07 -12.74
C GLY A 293 -7.46 -7.99 -11.81
N HIS A 294 -6.45 -7.47 -11.09
CA HIS A 294 -5.67 -8.27 -10.16
C HIS A 294 -6.42 -8.59 -8.86
N GLY A 295 -5.96 -9.64 -8.16
CA GLY A 295 -6.52 -10.06 -6.88
C GLY A 295 -6.10 -9.17 -5.72
N TRP A 296 -6.75 -9.32 -4.58
CA TRP A 296 -6.37 -8.65 -3.33
C TRP A 296 -5.15 -9.29 -2.69
N LEU A 297 -4.39 -8.47 -1.99
CA LEU A 297 -3.39 -8.94 -1.05
C LEU A 297 -4.00 -8.88 0.37
N ASN A 298 -4.32 -10.03 0.92
CA ASN A 298 -4.82 -10.19 2.29
C ASN A 298 -3.64 -10.29 3.26
N PHE A 299 -3.87 -9.99 4.53
CA PHE A 299 -2.89 -10.18 5.60
C PHE A 299 -3.43 -11.18 6.62
N ASN A 300 -2.69 -12.27 6.85
CA ASN A 300 -3.10 -13.36 7.75
C ASN A 300 -4.52 -13.89 7.47
N GLY A 301 -4.89 -13.98 6.18
CA GLY A 301 -6.20 -14.47 5.75
C GLY A 301 -7.32 -13.44 5.75
N GLU A 302 -7.08 -12.22 6.21
CA GLU A 302 -8.06 -11.16 6.28
C GLU A 302 -7.74 -10.01 5.31
N LYS A 303 -8.79 -9.35 4.80
CA LYS A 303 -8.63 -8.11 4.02
C LYS A 303 -7.98 -7.03 4.89
N MET A 304 -6.91 -6.42 4.39
CA MET A 304 -6.26 -5.31 5.08
C MET A 304 -7.22 -4.13 5.26
N SER A 305 -7.32 -3.63 6.49
CA SER A 305 -8.15 -2.47 6.83
C SER A 305 -7.52 -1.70 7.99
N LYS A 306 -7.43 -0.37 7.86
CA LYS A 306 -6.91 0.50 8.94
C LYS A 306 -7.76 0.44 10.20
N SER A 307 -9.08 0.28 10.05
CA SER A 307 -10.00 0.13 11.19
C SER A 307 -9.79 -1.17 11.98
N ARG A 308 -9.13 -2.17 11.39
CA ARG A 308 -8.76 -3.44 12.04
C ARG A 308 -7.33 -3.46 12.57
N GLY A 309 -6.53 -2.44 12.24
CA GLY A 309 -5.12 -2.40 12.66
C GLY A 309 -4.21 -3.44 11.98
N ASN A 310 -4.67 -4.10 10.90
CA ASN A 310 -3.95 -5.16 10.20
C ASN A 310 -3.29 -4.68 8.89
N VAL A 311 -2.93 -3.41 8.82
CA VAL A 311 -2.28 -2.81 7.63
C VAL A 311 -0.77 -2.98 7.72
N VAL A 312 -0.19 -3.52 6.66
CA VAL A 312 1.27 -3.69 6.52
C VAL A 312 1.88 -2.44 5.91
N ASP A 313 2.81 -1.83 6.64
CA ASP A 313 3.51 -0.61 6.24
C ASP A 313 4.71 -0.93 5.32
N PRO A 314 4.68 -0.48 4.05
CA PRO A 314 5.77 -0.73 3.11
C PRO A 314 7.07 -0.02 3.49
N TYR A 315 7.05 1.07 4.26
CA TYR A 315 8.25 1.74 4.74
C TYR A 315 9.03 0.84 5.70
N ILE A 316 8.34 0.27 6.69
CA ILE A 316 8.95 -0.65 7.67
C ILE A 316 9.57 -1.85 6.95
N LEU A 317 8.83 -2.47 6.02
CA LEU A 317 9.34 -3.62 5.28
C LEU A 317 10.53 -3.28 4.38
N SER A 318 10.49 -2.12 3.71
CA SER A 318 11.59 -1.68 2.84
C SER A 318 12.87 -1.36 3.62
N GLU A 319 12.76 -0.74 4.79
CA GLU A 319 13.89 -0.46 5.67
C GLU A 319 14.56 -1.74 6.21
N ARG A 320 13.76 -2.76 6.51
CA ARG A 320 14.25 -4.01 7.11
C ARG A 320 14.78 -5.01 6.09
N PHE A 321 14.13 -5.13 4.95
CA PHE A 321 14.40 -6.19 3.97
C PHE A 321 15.02 -5.68 2.66
N GLY A 322 14.99 -4.38 2.43
CA GLY A 322 15.36 -3.76 1.17
C GLY A 322 14.19 -3.75 0.15
N VAL A 323 14.22 -2.73 -0.69
CA VAL A 323 13.14 -2.47 -1.67
C VAL A 323 13.02 -3.59 -2.70
N ASP A 324 14.14 -4.04 -3.27
CA ASP A 324 14.14 -5.10 -4.28
C ASP A 324 13.63 -6.44 -3.74
N ALA A 325 13.96 -6.79 -2.50
CA ALA A 325 13.46 -8.00 -1.87
C ALA A 325 11.94 -7.94 -1.66
N LEU A 326 11.41 -6.77 -1.28
CA LEU A 326 9.97 -6.57 -1.15
C LEU A 326 9.26 -6.62 -2.51
N ARG A 327 9.79 -5.94 -3.54
CA ARG A 327 9.27 -5.99 -4.91
C ARG A 327 9.25 -7.41 -5.46
N PHE A 328 10.35 -8.15 -5.25
CA PHE A 328 10.45 -9.56 -5.62
C PHE A 328 9.38 -10.40 -4.93
N PHE A 329 9.26 -10.30 -3.62
CA PHE A 329 8.28 -11.05 -2.85
C PHE A 329 6.85 -10.84 -3.36
N LEU A 330 6.46 -9.58 -3.61
CA LEU A 330 5.13 -9.22 -4.08
C LEU A 330 4.78 -9.90 -5.42
N LEU A 331 5.73 -9.98 -6.34
CA LEU A 331 5.48 -10.52 -7.68
C LEU A 331 5.83 -12.01 -7.83
N ARG A 332 6.65 -12.55 -6.91
CA ARG A 332 7.09 -13.94 -6.90
C ARG A 332 6.09 -14.88 -6.26
N THR A 333 5.48 -14.43 -5.17
CA THR A 333 4.75 -15.31 -4.25
C THR A 333 3.30 -15.52 -4.66
N PHE A 334 2.66 -14.51 -5.27
CA PHE A 334 1.24 -14.54 -5.57
C PHE A 334 0.97 -14.52 -7.08
N PRO A 335 0.02 -15.37 -7.58
CA PRO A 335 -0.50 -15.21 -8.93
C PRO A 335 -1.23 -13.88 -9.06
N PHE A 336 -0.85 -13.02 -10.00
CA PHE A 336 -1.34 -11.64 -10.10
C PHE A 336 -2.87 -11.54 -10.28
N GLY A 337 -3.47 -12.47 -11.01
CA GLY A 337 -4.94 -12.52 -11.23
C GLY A 337 -5.78 -13.07 -10.07
N SER A 338 -5.16 -13.55 -8.98
CA SER A 338 -5.82 -14.20 -7.84
C SER A 338 -5.47 -13.52 -6.53
N ASP A 339 -6.30 -13.74 -5.50
CA ASP A 339 -6.01 -13.23 -4.16
C ASP A 339 -4.77 -13.89 -3.58
N GLY A 340 -3.90 -13.09 -2.95
CA GLY A 340 -2.74 -13.53 -2.21
C GLY A 340 -2.92 -13.37 -0.69
N ASN A 341 -2.24 -14.20 0.09
CA ASN A 341 -2.20 -14.08 1.54
C ASN A 341 -0.78 -13.76 1.99
N PHE A 342 -0.54 -12.51 2.34
CA PHE A 342 0.71 -12.04 2.91
C PHE A 342 0.84 -12.49 4.37
N THR A 343 2.01 -13.01 4.73
CA THR A 343 2.45 -13.15 6.13
C THR A 343 3.92 -12.78 6.24
N ASN A 344 4.35 -12.32 7.42
CA ASN A 344 5.75 -11.97 7.66
C ASN A 344 6.67 -13.20 7.52
N GLU A 345 6.22 -14.37 7.96
CA GLU A 345 6.95 -15.63 7.83
C GLU A 345 7.19 -15.99 6.35
N LEU A 346 6.16 -15.82 5.51
CA LEU A 346 6.26 -16.10 4.09
C LEU A 346 7.23 -15.15 3.40
N LEU A 347 7.22 -13.85 3.77
CA LEU A 347 8.18 -12.86 3.27
C LEU A 347 9.62 -13.27 3.62
N ILE A 348 9.90 -13.53 4.89
CA ILE A 348 11.25 -13.89 5.36
C ILE A 348 11.71 -15.22 4.74
N SER A 349 10.80 -16.21 4.67
CA SER A 349 11.11 -17.51 4.06
C SER A 349 11.45 -17.37 2.58
N THR A 350 10.68 -16.59 1.81
CA THR A 350 10.93 -16.34 0.39
C THR A 350 12.27 -15.63 0.18
N ILE A 351 12.58 -14.60 0.98
CA ILE A 351 13.88 -13.92 0.90
C ILE A 351 15.03 -14.88 1.21
N ASN A 352 14.92 -15.67 2.27
CA ASN A 352 15.98 -16.61 2.66
C ASN A 352 16.19 -17.72 1.64
N THR A 353 15.10 -18.27 1.09
CA THR A 353 15.18 -19.41 0.16
C THR A 353 15.59 -18.95 -1.23
N ASP A 354 14.82 -18.04 -1.84
CA ASP A 354 15.01 -17.70 -3.24
C ASP A 354 16.16 -16.68 -3.41
N LEU A 355 16.20 -15.63 -2.59
CA LEU A 355 17.18 -14.56 -2.77
C LEU A 355 18.52 -14.87 -2.08
N ALA A 356 18.52 -15.26 -0.81
CA ALA A 356 19.78 -15.50 -0.10
C ALA A 356 20.44 -16.83 -0.51
N ASN A 357 19.69 -17.95 -0.46
CA ASN A 357 20.25 -19.28 -0.69
C ASN A 357 20.41 -19.62 -2.17
N ASP A 358 19.50 -19.19 -3.07
CA ASP A 358 19.62 -19.50 -4.48
C ASP A 358 20.41 -18.43 -5.23
N LEU A 359 19.84 -17.25 -5.48
CA LEU A 359 20.47 -16.21 -6.30
C LEU A 359 21.72 -15.61 -5.65
N GLY A 360 21.62 -15.19 -4.40
CA GLY A 360 22.73 -14.58 -3.66
C GLY A 360 23.91 -15.51 -3.47
N ASN A 361 23.63 -16.77 -3.13
CA ASN A 361 24.66 -17.80 -2.99
C ASN A 361 25.33 -18.14 -4.34
N LEU A 362 24.56 -18.26 -5.44
CA LEU A 362 25.11 -18.48 -6.78
C LEU A 362 26.08 -17.37 -7.17
N VAL A 363 25.70 -16.10 -7.02
CA VAL A 363 26.54 -14.94 -7.34
C VAL A 363 27.81 -14.94 -6.46
N SER A 364 27.66 -15.09 -5.15
CA SER A 364 28.77 -15.03 -4.20
C SER A 364 29.77 -16.18 -4.41
N ARG A 365 29.28 -17.41 -4.62
CA ARG A 365 30.15 -18.58 -4.88
C ARG A 365 30.90 -18.41 -6.21
N THR A 366 30.23 -17.99 -7.26
CA THR A 366 30.81 -17.82 -8.59
C THR A 366 31.90 -16.74 -8.58
N THR A 367 31.62 -15.56 -8.05
CA THR A 367 32.58 -14.45 -7.98
C THR A 367 33.76 -14.77 -7.07
N ALA A 368 33.53 -15.43 -5.93
CA ALA A 368 34.61 -15.88 -5.04
C ALA A 368 35.53 -16.95 -5.70
N MET A 369 34.96 -17.92 -6.44
CA MET A 369 35.74 -18.90 -7.18
C MET A 369 36.52 -18.26 -8.33
N SER A 370 35.90 -17.32 -9.07
CA SER A 370 36.59 -16.58 -10.12
C SER A 370 37.80 -15.81 -9.57
N GLN A 371 37.62 -15.09 -8.46
CA GLN A 371 38.71 -14.39 -7.78
C GLN A 371 39.80 -15.35 -7.30
N LYS A 372 39.42 -16.44 -6.67
CA LYS A 372 40.36 -17.42 -6.10
C LYS A 372 41.21 -18.13 -7.15
N TYR A 373 40.62 -18.50 -8.28
CA TYR A 373 41.28 -19.38 -9.25
C TYR A 373 41.85 -18.63 -10.45
N PHE A 374 41.33 -17.43 -10.76
CA PHE A 374 41.69 -16.63 -11.93
C PHE A 374 42.02 -15.17 -11.62
N GLY A 375 41.99 -14.75 -10.34
CA GLY A 375 42.17 -13.33 -9.97
C GLY A 375 41.07 -12.44 -10.49
N GLY A 376 39.88 -13.00 -10.81
CA GLY A 376 38.74 -12.27 -11.36
C GLY A 376 38.77 -12.09 -12.88
N ASP A 377 39.82 -12.47 -13.57
CA ASP A 377 39.94 -12.33 -15.03
C ASP A 377 39.76 -13.70 -15.72
N LEU A 378 38.57 -13.89 -16.31
CA LEU A 378 38.24 -15.06 -17.11
C LEU A 378 38.50 -14.72 -18.58
N GLY A 379 39.78 -14.79 -18.98
CA GLY A 379 40.25 -14.51 -20.33
C GLY A 379 39.71 -15.47 -21.40
N VAL A 380 40.27 -15.38 -22.59
CA VAL A 380 39.93 -16.27 -23.71
C VAL A 380 40.37 -17.72 -23.46
N GLY A 381 39.70 -18.68 -24.10
CA GLY A 381 40.00 -20.11 -23.99
C GLY A 381 38.90 -20.88 -23.23
N GLY A 382 39.19 -22.15 -23.00
CA GLY A 382 38.29 -23.08 -22.31
C GLY A 382 38.19 -24.43 -23.00
N GLU A 383 37.62 -25.42 -22.30
CA GLU A 383 37.36 -26.78 -22.78
C GLU A 383 35.88 -27.10 -22.58
N HIS A 384 35.19 -27.40 -23.69
CA HIS A 384 33.77 -27.72 -23.72
C HIS A 384 33.48 -29.14 -23.21
N ALA A 385 32.29 -29.35 -22.63
CA ALA A 385 31.78 -30.67 -22.28
C ALA A 385 30.24 -30.73 -22.53
N PRO A 386 29.66 -31.93 -22.74
CA PRO A 386 28.23 -32.07 -23.06
C PRO A 386 27.26 -31.41 -22.06
N LEU A 387 27.65 -31.35 -20.79
CA LEU A 387 26.85 -30.68 -19.73
C LEU A 387 26.65 -29.17 -19.97
N ASP A 388 27.56 -28.56 -20.75
CA ASP A 388 27.48 -27.14 -21.10
C ASP A 388 26.35 -26.90 -22.12
N ASP A 389 26.12 -27.84 -23.04
CA ASP A 389 25.03 -27.77 -24.01
C ASP A 389 23.67 -27.90 -23.35
N GLU A 390 23.53 -28.74 -22.31
CA GLU A 390 22.31 -28.87 -21.53
C GLU A 390 22.00 -27.56 -20.81
N LEU A 391 23.01 -26.92 -20.21
CA LEU A 391 22.86 -25.66 -19.51
C LEU A 391 22.44 -24.52 -20.47
N LYS A 392 23.08 -24.47 -21.66
CA LYS A 392 22.76 -23.52 -22.73
C LYS A 392 21.32 -23.70 -23.24
N ALA A 393 20.93 -24.94 -23.55
CA ALA A 393 19.59 -25.25 -24.03
C ALA A 393 18.52 -24.84 -23.02
N LEU A 394 18.76 -25.09 -21.72
CA LEU A 394 17.84 -24.64 -20.68
C LEU A 394 17.77 -23.11 -20.59
N ALA A 395 18.89 -22.41 -20.71
CA ALA A 395 18.90 -20.94 -20.68
C ALA A 395 18.06 -20.37 -21.84
N GLU A 396 18.17 -20.93 -23.04
CA GLU A 396 17.38 -20.53 -24.22
C GLU A 396 15.87 -20.81 -24.03
N GLU A 397 15.52 -21.98 -23.48
CA GLU A 397 14.14 -22.33 -23.12
C GLU A 397 13.55 -21.37 -22.09
N VAL A 398 14.30 -21.12 -21.01
CA VAL A 398 13.88 -20.21 -19.92
C VAL A 398 13.61 -18.80 -20.43
N MET A 399 14.48 -18.27 -21.30
CA MET A 399 14.28 -16.93 -21.88
C MET A 399 13.00 -16.83 -22.70
N ALA A 400 12.70 -17.84 -23.52
CA ALA A 400 11.49 -17.88 -24.34
C ALA A 400 10.21 -18.00 -23.46
N ASN A 401 10.26 -18.88 -22.44
CA ASN A 401 9.14 -19.05 -21.52
C ASN A 401 8.90 -17.80 -20.66
N TYR A 402 9.96 -17.18 -20.16
CA TYR A 402 9.86 -15.93 -19.40
C TYR A 402 9.16 -14.83 -20.22
N GLU A 403 9.57 -14.62 -21.46
CA GLU A 403 8.95 -13.63 -22.35
C GLU A 403 7.45 -13.89 -22.51
N LYS A 404 7.06 -15.12 -22.80
CA LYS A 404 5.67 -15.54 -22.91
C LYS A 404 4.85 -15.28 -21.65
N GLN A 405 5.42 -15.57 -20.46
CA GLN A 405 4.71 -15.39 -19.19
C GLN A 405 4.59 -13.90 -18.82
N MET A 406 5.63 -13.12 -19.04
CA MET A 406 5.59 -11.68 -18.76
C MET A 406 4.59 -10.97 -19.69
N ASP A 407 4.52 -11.32 -20.97
CA ASP A 407 3.55 -10.75 -21.90
C ASP A 407 2.10 -11.12 -21.55
N ALA A 408 1.90 -12.23 -20.84
CA ALA A 408 0.62 -12.67 -20.28
C ALA A 408 0.35 -12.15 -18.86
N PHE A 409 1.16 -11.23 -18.32
CA PHE A 409 1.10 -10.68 -16.97
C PHE A 409 1.21 -11.72 -15.84
N GLN A 410 1.85 -12.88 -16.13
CA GLN A 410 2.07 -13.97 -15.20
C GLN A 410 3.42 -13.82 -14.49
N PHE A 411 3.59 -12.77 -13.69
CA PHE A 411 4.86 -12.39 -13.06
C PHE A 411 5.49 -13.53 -12.26
N SER A 412 4.71 -14.19 -11.40
CA SER A 412 5.21 -15.28 -10.56
C SER A 412 5.69 -16.47 -11.39
N VAL A 413 5.02 -16.79 -12.49
CA VAL A 413 5.40 -17.87 -13.40
C VAL A 413 6.66 -17.47 -14.21
N GLY A 414 6.73 -16.22 -14.67
CA GLY A 414 7.92 -15.68 -15.33
C GLY A 414 9.16 -15.75 -14.41
N LEU A 415 9.02 -15.33 -13.15
CA LEU A 415 10.09 -15.45 -12.16
C LEU A 415 10.46 -16.91 -11.86
N ASN A 416 9.51 -17.86 -11.88
CA ASN A 416 9.82 -19.27 -11.77
C ASN A 416 10.79 -19.72 -12.88
N GLU A 417 10.60 -19.25 -14.12
CA GLU A 417 11.52 -19.58 -15.21
C GLU A 417 12.93 -19.03 -14.94
N ALA A 418 13.08 -17.78 -14.51
CA ALA A 418 14.38 -17.23 -14.14
C ALA A 418 15.06 -18.05 -13.02
N PHE A 419 14.30 -18.49 -12.02
CA PHE A 419 14.81 -19.30 -10.92
C PHE A 419 15.09 -20.75 -11.31
N ARG A 420 14.48 -21.30 -12.37
CA ARG A 420 14.89 -22.57 -12.98
C ARG A 420 16.34 -22.51 -13.46
N LEU A 421 16.73 -21.41 -14.12
CA LEU A 421 18.10 -21.21 -14.58
C LEU A 421 19.07 -21.07 -13.40
N ILE A 422 18.70 -20.29 -12.37
CA ILE A 422 19.50 -20.09 -11.16
C ILE A 422 19.75 -21.43 -10.43
N SER A 423 18.71 -22.21 -10.21
CA SER A 423 18.80 -23.51 -9.54
C SER A 423 19.61 -24.51 -10.37
N ARG A 424 19.46 -24.50 -11.72
CA ARG A 424 20.29 -25.35 -12.60
C ARG A 424 21.75 -24.94 -12.57
N ALA A 425 22.06 -23.64 -12.50
CA ALA A 425 23.43 -23.16 -12.38
C ALA A 425 24.06 -23.54 -11.03
N ASN A 426 23.32 -23.50 -9.93
CA ASN A 426 23.79 -24.03 -8.64
C ASN A 426 24.09 -25.52 -8.73
N LYS A 427 23.20 -26.32 -9.35
CA LYS A 427 23.46 -27.76 -9.57
C LYS A 427 24.66 -28.01 -10.47
N TYR A 428 24.87 -27.18 -11.49
CA TYR A 428 26.02 -27.27 -12.38
C TYR A 428 27.35 -27.08 -11.65
N ILE A 429 27.41 -26.23 -10.61
CA ILE A 429 28.57 -26.10 -9.72
C ILE A 429 28.86 -27.44 -9.03
N ASP A 430 27.84 -28.12 -8.52
CA ASP A 430 28.02 -29.37 -7.77
C ASP A 430 28.41 -30.54 -8.69
N GLU A 431 27.88 -30.59 -9.91
CA GLU A 431 28.22 -31.60 -10.93
C GLU A 431 29.61 -31.42 -11.51
N THR A 432 30.04 -30.18 -11.72
CA THR A 432 31.36 -29.88 -12.32
C THR A 432 32.49 -29.82 -11.30
N THR A 433 32.16 -29.73 -10.02
CA THR A 433 33.12 -29.70 -8.89
C THR A 433 34.32 -28.77 -9.13
N PRO A 434 34.13 -27.42 -9.31
CA PRO A 434 35.22 -26.49 -9.67
C PRO A 434 36.44 -26.54 -8.75
N TRP A 435 36.24 -26.86 -7.47
CA TRP A 435 37.29 -26.99 -6.47
C TRP A 435 38.19 -28.23 -6.70
N ILE A 436 37.71 -29.24 -7.47
CA ILE A 436 38.53 -30.39 -7.91
C ILE A 436 39.28 -30.00 -9.17
N LEU A 437 38.61 -29.39 -10.16
CA LEU A 437 39.23 -28.91 -11.39
C LEU A 437 40.36 -27.91 -11.13
N ALA A 438 40.30 -27.15 -10.06
CA ALA A 438 41.32 -26.18 -9.67
C ALA A 438 42.61 -26.79 -9.13
N LYS A 439 42.70 -28.15 -8.91
CA LYS A 439 43.85 -28.79 -8.34
C LYS A 439 44.94 -29.12 -9.36
N SER A 440 44.65 -29.11 -10.67
CA SER A 440 45.60 -29.44 -11.75
C SER A 440 45.56 -28.36 -12.84
N GLU A 441 46.72 -28.03 -13.36
CA GLU A 441 46.84 -27.14 -14.51
C GLU A 441 46.19 -27.74 -15.78
N ASP A 442 46.21 -29.09 -15.95
CA ASP A 442 45.59 -29.77 -17.09
C ASP A 442 44.08 -29.61 -17.14
N THR A 443 43.43 -29.41 -15.99
CA THR A 443 41.97 -29.20 -15.88
C THR A 443 41.55 -27.73 -15.82
N LYS A 444 42.49 -26.80 -15.80
CA LYS A 444 42.22 -25.34 -15.81
C LYS A 444 41.41 -24.88 -17.01
N PRO A 445 41.62 -25.35 -18.26
CA PRO A 445 40.76 -24.97 -19.38
C PRO A 445 39.29 -25.35 -19.16
N ARG A 446 39.06 -26.55 -18.57
CA ARG A 446 37.69 -26.97 -18.21
C ARG A 446 37.09 -26.07 -17.10
N LEU A 447 37.89 -25.78 -16.07
CA LEU A 447 37.46 -24.86 -15.01
C LEU A 447 37.09 -23.48 -15.56
N LEU A 448 37.87 -22.96 -16.50
CA LEU A 448 37.58 -21.66 -17.14
C LEU A 448 36.23 -21.67 -17.84
N THR A 449 35.90 -22.74 -18.61
CA THR A 449 34.58 -22.88 -19.23
C THR A 449 33.46 -22.93 -18.20
N VAL A 450 33.65 -23.70 -17.12
CA VAL A 450 32.67 -23.77 -16.03
C VAL A 450 32.40 -22.38 -15.44
N MET A 451 33.42 -21.60 -15.16
CA MET A 451 33.27 -20.26 -14.61
C MET A 451 32.58 -19.30 -15.58
N LYS A 452 32.91 -19.36 -16.88
CA LYS A 452 32.25 -18.56 -17.93
C LYS A 452 30.77 -18.89 -18.04
N ASN A 453 30.42 -20.19 -18.06
CA ASN A 453 29.01 -20.62 -18.10
C ASN A 453 28.22 -20.13 -16.89
N LEU A 454 28.80 -20.16 -15.68
CA LEU A 454 28.17 -19.63 -14.48
C LEU A 454 27.96 -18.11 -14.57
N CYS A 455 28.97 -17.35 -15.00
CA CYS A 455 28.83 -15.90 -15.19
C CYS A 455 27.75 -15.59 -16.22
N GLU A 456 27.65 -16.37 -17.29
CA GLU A 456 26.59 -16.17 -18.31
C GLU A 456 25.18 -16.47 -17.78
N CYS A 457 25.00 -17.57 -17.06
CA CYS A 457 23.72 -17.88 -16.42
C CYS A 457 23.29 -16.78 -15.45
N ILE A 458 24.23 -16.25 -14.65
CA ILE A 458 23.96 -15.16 -13.70
C ILE A 458 23.62 -13.87 -14.45
N ARG A 459 24.32 -13.55 -15.55
CA ARG A 459 24.03 -12.39 -16.39
C ARG A 459 22.62 -12.45 -16.99
N ILE A 460 22.25 -13.60 -17.56
CA ILE A 460 20.90 -13.82 -18.10
C ILE A 460 19.87 -13.70 -16.98
N ALA A 461 20.09 -14.36 -15.84
CA ALA A 461 19.18 -14.24 -14.70
C ALA A 461 19.02 -12.77 -14.25
N ALA A 462 20.12 -11.99 -14.21
CA ALA A 462 20.08 -10.58 -13.88
C ALA A 462 19.24 -9.76 -14.88
N ILE A 463 19.34 -10.04 -16.20
CA ILE A 463 18.47 -9.41 -17.22
C ILE A 463 17.01 -9.74 -16.93
N LEU A 464 16.68 -11.01 -16.65
CA LEU A 464 15.29 -11.44 -16.43
C LEU A 464 14.68 -10.86 -15.15
N VAL A 465 15.47 -10.71 -14.08
CA VAL A 465 14.96 -10.13 -12.82
C VAL A 465 15.03 -8.60 -12.76
N SER A 466 15.74 -7.95 -13.69
CA SER A 466 15.95 -6.49 -13.67
C SER A 466 14.66 -5.64 -13.69
N PRO A 467 13.55 -6.06 -14.32
CA PRO A 467 12.30 -5.31 -14.24
C PRO A 467 11.70 -5.28 -12.82
N ILE A 468 11.98 -6.32 -12.04
CA ILE A 468 11.43 -6.51 -10.69
C ILE A 468 12.41 -5.99 -9.63
N MET A 469 13.69 -6.33 -9.77
CA MET A 469 14.78 -6.00 -8.83
C MET A 469 15.90 -5.20 -9.53
N PRO A 470 15.64 -3.91 -9.89
CA PRO A 470 16.55 -3.13 -10.72
C PRO A 470 17.92 -2.88 -10.06
N ASP A 471 17.94 -2.61 -8.75
CA ASP A 471 19.19 -2.29 -8.03
C ASP A 471 20.03 -3.53 -7.81
N SER A 472 19.40 -4.67 -7.50
CA SER A 472 20.08 -5.96 -7.37
C SER A 472 20.65 -6.45 -8.71
N ALA A 473 19.89 -6.31 -9.80
CA ALA A 473 20.37 -6.65 -11.14
C ALA A 473 21.57 -5.79 -11.53
N LYS A 474 21.54 -4.49 -11.27
CA LYS A 474 22.67 -3.59 -11.47
C LYS A 474 23.89 -4.04 -10.68
N ALA A 475 23.74 -4.35 -9.40
CA ALA A 475 24.83 -4.83 -8.56
C ALA A 475 25.42 -6.15 -9.09
N ILE A 476 24.59 -7.08 -9.59
CA ILE A 476 25.05 -8.33 -10.22
C ILE A 476 25.88 -8.02 -11.47
N PHE A 477 25.40 -7.16 -12.37
CA PHE A 477 26.15 -6.77 -13.56
C PHE A 477 27.51 -6.14 -13.22
N ASP A 478 27.55 -5.28 -12.20
CA ASP A 478 28.79 -4.64 -11.76
C ASP A 478 29.77 -5.65 -11.16
N LEU A 479 29.30 -6.63 -10.38
CA LEU A 479 30.12 -7.74 -9.84
C LEU A 479 30.70 -8.65 -10.94
N LEU A 480 29.95 -8.85 -12.02
CA LEU A 480 30.41 -9.66 -13.16
C LEU A 480 31.22 -8.85 -14.18
N GLY A 481 31.30 -7.53 -14.04
CA GLY A 481 31.98 -6.65 -15.00
C GLY A 481 31.27 -6.59 -16.35
N VAL A 482 29.93 -6.74 -16.38
CA VAL A 482 29.14 -6.70 -17.62
C VAL A 482 29.03 -5.27 -18.14
N PRO A 483 29.46 -4.98 -19.37
CA PRO A 483 29.30 -3.67 -19.98
C PRO A 483 27.82 -3.38 -20.29
N GLU A 484 27.47 -2.11 -20.50
CA GLU A 484 26.07 -1.67 -20.70
C GLU A 484 25.35 -2.41 -21.84
N GLU A 485 26.05 -2.64 -22.96
CA GLU A 485 25.50 -3.38 -24.10
C GLU A 485 25.17 -4.85 -23.77
N GLY A 486 25.78 -5.42 -22.74
CA GLY A 486 25.52 -6.76 -22.24
C GLY A 486 24.37 -6.89 -21.25
N ARG A 487 23.75 -5.77 -20.83
CA ARG A 487 22.71 -5.70 -19.79
C ARG A 487 21.29 -5.64 -20.34
N GLY A 488 21.13 -5.38 -21.64
CA GLY A 488 19.84 -5.17 -22.27
C GLY A 488 19.16 -6.45 -22.76
N TRP A 489 17.88 -6.33 -23.13
CA TRP A 489 17.08 -7.45 -23.63
C TRP A 489 17.66 -8.11 -24.89
N ASN A 490 18.24 -7.32 -25.79
CA ASN A 490 18.87 -7.83 -27.00
C ASN A 490 20.15 -8.63 -26.74
N ALA A 491 20.73 -8.46 -25.56
CA ALA A 491 21.92 -9.20 -25.10
C ALA A 491 21.58 -10.50 -24.36
N ARG A 492 20.30 -10.90 -24.26
CA ARG A 492 19.89 -12.10 -23.49
C ARG A 492 20.31 -13.44 -24.11
N CYS A 493 20.85 -13.44 -25.34
CA CYS A 493 21.38 -14.67 -25.95
C CYS A 493 22.48 -15.29 -25.10
N TYR A 494 22.58 -16.62 -25.10
CA TYR A 494 23.65 -17.32 -24.42
C TYR A 494 24.97 -17.21 -25.20
N CYS A 495 25.96 -16.52 -24.64
CA CYS A 495 27.21 -16.15 -25.33
C CYS A 495 28.46 -16.56 -24.52
N ALA A 496 28.42 -17.60 -23.68
CA ALA A 496 29.59 -18.13 -22.96
C ALA A 496 30.43 -19.05 -23.84
N ASP A 497 31.07 -18.47 -24.85
CA ASP A 497 32.02 -19.19 -25.71
C ASP A 497 33.46 -18.99 -25.26
N LYS A 498 34.38 -19.62 -25.99
CA LYS A 498 35.82 -19.55 -25.70
C LYS A 498 36.39 -18.13 -25.83
N ASP A 499 35.77 -17.27 -26.61
CA ASP A 499 36.22 -15.89 -26.88
C ASP A 499 35.61 -14.88 -25.88
N ALA A 500 34.62 -15.30 -25.09
CA ALA A 500 34.02 -14.46 -24.03
C ALA A 500 35.06 -14.15 -22.93
N VAL A 501 35.08 -12.91 -22.48
CA VAL A 501 35.95 -12.39 -21.41
C VAL A 501 35.12 -11.80 -20.30
N TRP A 502 35.45 -12.17 -19.05
CA TRP A 502 34.75 -11.66 -17.87
C TRP A 502 35.77 -11.09 -16.89
N LYS A 503 35.39 -9.94 -16.30
CA LYS A 503 36.20 -9.31 -15.24
C LYS A 503 35.35 -9.18 -13.97
N THR A 504 35.37 -10.23 -13.18
CA THR A 504 34.57 -10.31 -11.98
C THR A 504 35.23 -9.63 -10.79
N SER A 505 34.41 -9.17 -9.87
CA SER A 505 34.82 -8.64 -8.56
C SER A 505 34.02 -9.33 -7.44
N THR A 506 34.47 -9.23 -6.21
CA THR A 506 33.74 -9.68 -5.03
C THR A 506 33.14 -8.50 -4.30
N GLY A 507 32.00 -8.70 -3.63
CA GLY A 507 31.29 -7.68 -2.85
C GLY A 507 30.66 -8.23 -1.58
N ALA A 508 29.95 -7.40 -0.86
CA ALA A 508 29.08 -7.85 0.21
C ALA A 508 27.96 -8.77 -0.32
N PRO A 509 27.43 -9.68 0.49
CA PRO A 509 26.29 -10.50 0.08
C PRO A 509 25.11 -9.61 -0.37
N LEU A 510 24.54 -9.89 -1.55
CA LEU A 510 23.41 -9.14 -2.10
C LEU A 510 22.18 -9.24 -1.20
N PHE A 511 21.95 -10.42 -0.65
CA PHE A 511 20.84 -10.71 0.23
C PHE A 511 21.37 -11.46 1.46
N PRO A 512 21.60 -10.76 2.59
CA PRO A 512 22.02 -11.43 3.83
C PRO A 512 20.88 -12.32 4.34
N ARG A 513 21.26 -13.48 4.88
CA ARG A 513 20.31 -14.40 5.49
C ARG A 513 19.68 -13.76 6.74
N ILE A 514 18.37 -13.84 6.84
CA ILE A 514 17.58 -13.27 7.92
C ILE A 514 17.31 -14.33 9.00
N ASP A 515 17.54 -13.98 10.27
CA ASP A 515 17.12 -14.78 11.41
C ASP A 515 15.61 -14.61 11.59
N MET A 516 14.85 -15.66 11.26
CA MET A 516 13.39 -15.61 11.22
C MET A 516 12.77 -15.29 12.59
N GLU A 517 13.22 -15.97 13.66
CA GLU A 517 12.62 -15.80 15.00
C GLU A 517 12.85 -14.38 15.53
N LYS A 518 14.08 -13.90 15.40
CA LYS A 518 14.43 -12.54 15.81
C LYS A 518 13.68 -11.48 15.01
N GLU A 519 13.52 -11.68 13.71
CA GLU A 519 12.89 -10.70 12.84
C GLU A 519 11.38 -10.66 13.02
N LEU A 520 10.74 -11.81 13.22
CA LEU A 520 9.30 -11.87 13.53
C LEU A 520 8.99 -11.17 14.84
N ALA A 521 9.78 -11.40 15.88
CA ALA A 521 9.62 -10.71 17.16
C ALA A 521 9.77 -9.17 17.02
N ALA A 522 10.73 -8.72 16.19
CA ALA A 522 10.90 -7.29 15.93
C ALA A 522 9.73 -6.68 15.15
N LEU A 523 9.19 -7.37 14.14
CA LEU A 523 8.01 -6.93 13.39
C LEU A 523 6.75 -6.91 14.26
N GLU A 524 6.58 -7.89 15.15
CA GLU A 524 5.48 -7.91 16.11
C GLU A 524 5.54 -6.70 17.05
N GLU A 525 6.71 -6.35 17.56
CA GLU A 525 6.88 -5.16 18.41
C GLU A 525 6.55 -3.87 17.65
N LEU A 526 6.98 -3.74 16.39
CA LEU A 526 6.68 -2.58 15.53
C LEU A 526 5.20 -2.47 15.14
N SER A 527 4.48 -3.59 15.12
CA SER A 527 3.06 -3.61 14.78
C SER A 527 2.16 -3.32 15.99
N LYS A 528 2.70 -3.34 17.20
CA LYS A 528 1.93 -2.94 18.39
C LYS A 528 1.54 -1.46 18.23
N PRO A 529 0.26 -1.12 18.37
CA PRO A 529 -0.15 0.28 18.31
C PRO A 529 0.64 1.05 19.38
N ALA A 530 1.16 2.21 18.99
CA ALA A 530 1.81 3.13 19.93
C ALA A 530 0.81 3.42 21.05
N SER A 531 1.14 2.96 22.26
CA SER A 531 0.38 3.07 23.50
C SER A 531 -1.15 3.03 23.33
N THR A 532 -1.76 1.88 23.55
CA THR A 532 -3.20 1.83 23.84
C THR A 532 -3.41 2.49 25.20
N ILE A 533 -3.92 3.72 25.16
CA ILE A 533 -4.52 4.32 26.34
C ILE A 533 -5.90 3.69 26.45
N GLU A 534 -6.07 2.85 27.47
CA GLU A 534 -7.37 2.28 27.81
C GLU A 534 -8.04 3.19 28.83
N ILE A 535 -9.20 3.71 28.45
CA ILE A 535 -10.05 4.52 29.34
C ILE A 535 -11.25 3.66 29.72
N GLU A 536 -11.64 3.68 31.00
CA GLU A 536 -12.84 3.01 31.47
C GLU A 536 -14.06 3.48 30.66
N PRO A 537 -14.90 2.55 30.16
CA PRO A 537 -16.10 2.93 29.40
C PRO A 537 -17.01 3.87 30.18
N TYR A 538 -17.69 4.79 29.49
CA TYR A 538 -18.69 5.63 30.11
C TYR A 538 -19.79 4.77 30.73
N ALA A 539 -20.26 5.17 31.95
CA ALA A 539 -21.39 4.54 32.60
C ALA A 539 -22.67 4.66 31.74
N GLU A 540 -23.36 3.54 31.53
CA GLU A 540 -24.62 3.52 30.81
C GLU A 540 -25.76 4.18 31.60
N GLU A 541 -25.70 4.09 32.93
CA GLU A 541 -26.69 4.66 33.83
C GLU A 541 -26.48 6.17 34.00
N LYS A 542 -27.53 6.93 33.79
CA LYS A 542 -27.50 8.40 33.92
C LYS A 542 -27.83 8.80 35.36
N VAL A 543 -26.99 9.66 35.93
CA VAL A 543 -27.24 10.29 37.24
C VAL A 543 -28.09 11.52 37.01
N ASP A 544 -29.22 11.65 37.74
CA ASP A 544 -30.05 12.86 37.70
C ASP A 544 -29.35 14.04 38.38
N PHE A 545 -29.73 15.26 37.98
CA PHE A 545 -29.07 16.47 38.45
C PHE A 545 -29.20 16.67 39.98
N ASP A 546 -30.34 16.31 40.58
CA ASP A 546 -30.56 16.47 42.02
C ASP A 546 -29.69 15.53 42.82
N THR A 547 -29.43 14.32 42.32
CA THR A 547 -28.48 13.36 42.92
C THR A 547 -27.04 13.87 42.80
N PHE A 548 -26.64 14.40 41.66
CA PHE A 548 -25.31 15.01 41.45
C PHE A 548 -25.10 16.18 42.42
N CYS A 549 -26.07 17.06 42.57
CA CYS A 549 -26.03 18.25 43.44
C CYS A 549 -25.89 17.93 44.93
N LYS A 550 -26.15 16.66 45.36
CA LYS A 550 -25.89 16.20 46.73
C LYS A 550 -24.41 16.00 47.03
N SER A 551 -23.57 15.91 46.02
CA SER A 551 -22.13 15.78 46.18
C SER A 551 -21.51 17.16 46.40
N ASP A 552 -20.65 17.28 47.44
CA ASP A 552 -19.99 18.54 47.77
C ASP A 552 -18.50 18.48 47.41
N PHE A 553 -18.18 18.94 46.19
CA PHE A 553 -16.82 19.02 45.69
C PHE A 553 -16.17 20.36 46.11
N ARG A 554 -14.98 20.28 46.74
CA ARG A 554 -14.28 21.44 47.28
C ARG A 554 -12.81 21.46 46.86
N ALA A 555 -12.27 22.69 46.69
CA ALA A 555 -10.85 22.93 46.66
C ALA A 555 -10.26 22.68 48.05
N VAL A 556 -9.24 21.84 48.17
CA VAL A 556 -8.56 21.54 49.44
C VAL A 556 -7.06 21.75 49.29
N LYS A 557 -6.43 22.46 50.23
CA LYS A 557 -4.97 22.70 50.24
C LYS A 557 -4.24 21.68 51.08
N VAL A 558 -3.18 21.10 50.52
CA VAL A 558 -2.38 20.10 51.24
C VAL A 558 -1.43 20.81 52.20
N LYS A 559 -1.72 20.73 53.49
CA LYS A 559 -0.84 21.20 54.60
C LYS A 559 0.28 20.21 54.88
N ALA A 560 -0.05 18.92 54.88
CA ALA A 560 0.93 17.86 55.08
C ALA A 560 0.48 16.58 54.35
N CYS A 561 1.44 15.80 53.87
CA CYS A 561 1.24 14.49 53.29
C CYS A 561 2.31 13.55 53.84
N VAL A 562 1.90 12.38 54.37
CA VAL A 562 2.83 11.40 54.94
C VAL A 562 2.44 9.97 54.56
N PRO A 563 3.41 9.04 54.41
CA PRO A 563 3.11 7.64 54.16
C PRO A 563 2.41 7.01 55.37
N VAL A 564 1.48 6.10 55.13
CA VAL A 564 0.79 5.35 56.20
C VAL A 564 1.66 4.17 56.59
N LYS A 565 2.05 4.08 57.88
CA LYS A 565 2.83 2.95 58.42
C LYS A 565 2.14 1.61 58.09
N LYS A 566 2.90 0.62 57.61
CA LYS A 566 2.44 -0.72 57.21
C LYS A 566 1.53 -0.75 55.96
N SER A 567 1.57 0.28 55.12
CA SER A 567 0.89 0.28 53.82
C SER A 567 1.80 0.88 52.76
N ASP A 568 2.04 0.13 51.68
CA ASP A 568 2.81 0.58 50.52
C ASP A 568 1.94 1.33 49.50
N LYS A 569 0.62 1.44 49.78
CA LYS A 569 -0.36 2.02 48.84
C LYS A 569 -0.93 3.35 49.30
N LEU A 570 -0.91 3.62 50.63
CA LEU A 570 -1.67 4.73 51.21
C LEU A 570 -0.77 5.90 51.60
N LEU A 571 -1.22 7.10 51.17
CA LEU A 571 -0.77 8.40 51.71
C LEU A 571 -1.87 8.98 52.60
N GLN A 572 -1.48 9.60 53.71
CA GLN A 572 -2.36 10.35 54.59
C GLN A 572 -2.15 11.85 54.34
N PHE A 573 -3.24 12.51 54.07
CA PHE A 573 -3.30 13.96 53.85
C PHE A 573 -3.86 14.67 55.04
N THR A 574 -3.25 15.78 55.41
CA THR A 574 -3.82 16.82 56.26
C THR A 574 -4.13 18.02 55.39
N LEU A 575 -5.42 18.34 55.23
CA LEU A 575 -5.94 19.27 54.27
C LEU A 575 -6.61 20.45 54.96
N ASP A 576 -6.38 21.64 54.43
CA ASP A 576 -7.20 22.82 54.69
C ASP A 576 -8.39 22.82 53.71
N ASP A 577 -9.61 22.77 54.21
CA ASP A 577 -10.86 22.81 53.43
C ASP A 577 -11.67 24.09 53.69
N GLY A 578 -11.05 25.10 54.30
CA GLY A 578 -11.66 26.40 54.63
C GLY A 578 -12.59 26.40 55.80
N THR A 579 -12.74 25.27 56.54
CA THR A 579 -13.65 25.17 57.73
C THR A 579 -12.95 25.61 59.03
N GLY A 580 -11.65 25.87 59.02
CA GLY A 580 -10.85 26.20 60.19
C GLY A 580 -10.36 24.99 60.97
N THR A 581 -10.74 23.78 60.60
CA THR A 581 -10.26 22.50 61.14
C THR A 581 -9.64 21.65 60.05
N ASP A 582 -8.48 21.05 60.33
CA ASP A 582 -7.80 20.24 59.34
C ASP A 582 -8.57 18.94 59.03
N ARG A 583 -8.81 18.70 57.74
CA ARG A 583 -9.46 17.49 57.24
C ARG A 583 -8.44 16.41 56.96
N GLN A 584 -8.69 15.20 57.43
CA GLN A 584 -7.85 14.05 57.12
C GLN A 584 -8.47 13.20 56.01
N ILE A 585 -7.69 12.94 54.94
CA ILE A 585 -8.06 12.00 53.88
C ILE A 585 -6.91 11.01 53.68
N LEU A 586 -7.26 9.73 53.49
CA LEU A 586 -6.32 8.67 53.12
C LEU A 586 -6.61 8.30 51.64
N SER A 587 -5.55 8.26 50.84
CA SER A 587 -5.67 7.94 49.41
C SER A 587 -4.66 6.88 48.97
N GLY A 588 -5.08 5.97 48.09
CA GLY A 588 -4.30 4.82 47.57
C GLY A 588 -3.25 5.15 46.52
N ILE A 589 -2.61 6.31 46.59
CA ILE A 589 -1.80 6.87 45.52
C ILE A 589 -0.28 6.87 45.76
N ALA A 590 0.18 6.17 46.80
CA ALA A 590 1.60 6.14 47.18
C ALA A 590 2.53 5.56 46.10
N LYS A 591 1.99 4.82 45.13
CA LYS A 591 2.73 4.33 43.94
C LYS A 591 2.97 5.41 42.88
N PHE A 592 2.15 6.46 42.88
CA PHE A 592 2.13 7.47 41.79
C PHE A 592 2.73 8.79 42.22
N TYR A 593 2.73 9.12 43.52
CA TYR A 593 3.19 10.40 44.06
C TYR A 593 4.06 10.24 45.30
N LYS A 594 5.08 11.08 45.40
CA LYS A 594 5.84 11.25 46.65
C LYS A 594 5.18 12.34 47.50
N PRO A 595 5.15 12.17 48.83
CA PRO A 595 4.53 13.15 49.73
C PRO A 595 4.99 14.59 49.54
N GLU A 596 6.28 14.78 49.25
CA GLU A 596 6.93 16.09 49.13
C GLU A 596 6.42 16.87 47.89
N GLU A 597 5.96 16.17 46.86
CA GLU A 597 5.46 16.77 45.61
C GLU A 597 4.06 17.36 45.79
N LEU A 598 3.35 16.94 46.83
CA LEU A 598 1.94 17.25 47.06
C LEU A 598 1.72 18.35 48.11
N VAL A 599 2.66 18.57 49.00
CA VAL A 599 2.54 19.63 50.01
C VAL A 599 2.49 21.01 49.36
N GLY A 600 1.52 21.83 49.74
CA GLY A 600 1.26 23.15 49.21
C GLY A 600 0.40 23.18 47.98
N LYS A 601 0.05 22.03 47.37
CA LYS A 601 -0.81 21.95 46.18
C LYS A 601 -2.28 22.06 46.56
N THR A 602 -3.09 22.56 45.64
CA THR A 602 -4.54 22.64 45.73
C THR A 602 -5.17 21.52 44.91
N LEU A 603 -5.92 20.65 45.59
CA LEU A 603 -6.54 19.46 45.01
C LEU A 603 -8.08 19.59 45.04
N VAL A 604 -8.75 18.71 44.33
CA VAL A 604 -10.21 18.58 44.37
C VAL A 604 -10.58 17.37 45.24
N ALA A 605 -11.47 17.58 46.22
CA ALA A 605 -11.99 16.51 47.06
C ALA A 605 -13.52 16.55 47.13
N ILE A 606 -14.15 15.38 47.22
CA ILE A 606 -15.54 15.26 47.71
C ILE A 606 -15.50 15.20 49.22
N THR A 607 -16.16 16.15 49.90
CA THR A 607 -16.01 16.44 51.33
C THR A 607 -17.15 15.93 52.18
N ASN A 608 -18.29 15.60 51.61
CA ASN A 608 -19.48 15.15 52.33
C ASN A 608 -19.71 13.62 52.31
N LEU A 609 -18.65 12.85 52.05
CA LEU A 609 -18.71 11.41 52.25
C LEU A 609 -18.66 11.04 53.73
N PRO A 610 -19.40 9.99 54.17
CA PRO A 610 -19.30 9.51 55.53
C PRO A 610 -17.88 9.06 55.85
N PRO A 611 -17.34 9.33 57.09
CA PRO A 611 -16.01 8.93 57.48
C PRO A 611 -15.79 7.41 57.36
N ARG A 612 -14.65 7.02 56.74
CA ARG A 612 -14.28 5.60 56.56
C ARG A 612 -13.00 5.29 57.32
N LYS A 613 -13.01 4.22 58.13
CA LYS A 613 -11.79 3.74 58.82
C LYS A 613 -10.90 2.94 57.87
N MET A 614 -9.66 3.38 57.69
CA MET A 614 -8.64 2.73 56.86
C MET A 614 -7.35 2.62 57.69
N MET A 615 -6.83 1.40 57.89
CA MET A 615 -5.62 1.12 58.73
C MET A 615 -5.64 1.79 60.10
N GLY A 616 -6.81 1.80 60.74
CA GLY A 616 -7.02 2.37 62.10
C GLY A 616 -7.12 3.90 62.15
N ARG A 617 -7.18 4.59 60.98
CA ARG A 617 -7.32 6.04 60.85
C ARG A 617 -8.63 6.36 60.13
N GLU A 618 -9.21 7.51 60.39
CA GLU A 618 -10.42 7.95 59.69
C GLU A 618 -10.08 8.77 58.45
N SER A 619 -10.69 8.43 57.29
CA SER A 619 -10.66 9.22 56.08
C SER A 619 -12.00 9.95 55.92
N CYS A 620 -11.97 11.27 55.89
CA CYS A 620 -13.16 12.14 55.91
C CYS A 620 -13.37 12.80 54.51
N GLY A 621 -13.51 11.96 53.49
CA GLY A 621 -13.67 12.39 52.11
C GLY A 621 -12.80 11.56 51.14
N MET A 622 -12.78 11.97 49.85
CA MET A 622 -12.00 11.32 48.83
C MET A 622 -11.39 12.37 47.88
N LEU A 623 -10.10 12.23 47.56
CA LEU A 623 -9.44 13.04 46.55
C LEU A 623 -9.84 12.53 45.15
N LEU A 624 -10.09 13.43 44.20
CA LEU A 624 -10.41 13.07 42.83
C LEU A 624 -9.15 12.89 41.99
N SER A 625 -9.16 11.85 41.17
CA SER A 625 -8.08 11.54 40.25
C SER A 625 -8.66 11.03 38.94
N ALA A 626 -7.95 11.32 37.82
CA ALA A 626 -8.17 10.68 36.54
C ALA A 626 -7.32 9.42 36.45
N VAL A 627 -7.94 8.30 36.10
CA VAL A 627 -7.28 6.99 36.00
C VAL A 627 -7.42 6.50 34.57
N HIS A 628 -6.33 5.97 34.01
CA HIS A 628 -6.31 5.30 32.72
C HIS A 628 -5.22 4.22 32.72
N THR A 629 -5.29 3.29 31.80
CA THR A 629 -4.24 2.29 31.61
C THR A 629 -3.42 2.66 30.40
N GLU A 630 -2.10 2.72 30.53
CA GLU A 630 -1.17 2.94 29.42
C GLU A 630 -0.19 1.76 29.35
N LYS A 631 -0.17 1.06 28.20
CA LYS A 631 0.67 -0.16 28.01
C LYS A 631 0.45 -1.25 29.07
N GLY A 632 -0.78 -1.41 29.53
CA GLY A 632 -1.13 -2.37 30.58
C GLY A 632 -0.77 -1.93 32.00
N GLU A 633 -0.22 -0.73 32.20
CA GLU A 633 0.05 -0.15 33.51
C GLU A 633 -0.99 0.93 33.85
N GLU A 634 -1.51 0.86 35.08
CA GLU A 634 -2.40 1.90 35.60
C GLU A 634 -1.64 3.21 35.80
N LYS A 635 -2.15 4.30 35.22
CA LYS A 635 -1.70 5.68 35.40
C LYS A 635 -2.77 6.44 36.16
N LEU A 636 -2.37 7.20 37.17
CA LEU A 636 -3.26 7.99 38.00
C LEU A 636 -2.74 9.42 38.12
N ASN A 637 -3.60 10.39 37.81
CA ASN A 637 -3.30 11.81 37.93
C ASN A 637 -4.31 12.45 38.89
N LEU A 638 -3.85 13.03 39.99
CA LEU A 638 -4.68 13.84 40.89
C LEU A 638 -5.23 15.06 40.15
N ILE A 639 -6.49 15.40 40.38
CA ILE A 639 -7.07 16.63 39.86
C ILE A 639 -6.52 17.81 40.67
N MET A 640 -5.50 18.45 40.15
CA MET A 640 -4.87 19.65 40.71
C MET A 640 -5.46 20.89 40.03
N ILE A 641 -5.74 21.91 40.80
CA ILE A 641 -6.26 23.20 40.33
C ILE A 641 -5.30 24.31 40.77
N ASP A 642 -5.51 25.53 40.25
CA ASP A 642 -4.64 26.68 40.53
C ASP A 642 -4.52 26.91 42.08
N ASP A 643 -3.29 27.00 42.54
CA ASP A 643 -2.98 27.19 43.98
C ASP A 643 -3.44 28.58 44.48
N ALA A 644 -3.84 29.53 43.62
CA ALA A 644 -4.47 30.78 43.97
C ALA A 644 -5.93 30.62 44.42
N ILE A 645 -6.58 29.48 44.13
CA ILE A 645 -7.97 29.21 44.53
C ILE A 645 -8.00 29.03 46.05
N PRO A 646 -8.87 29.74 46.81
CA PRO A 646 -8.94 29.61 48.24
C PRO A 646 -9.44 28.22 48.67
N ALA A 647 -8.89 27.71 49.78
CA ALA A 647 -9.38 26.50 50.40
C ALA A 647 -10.87 26.61 50.74
N GLY A 648 -11.65 25.55 50.50
CA GLY A 648 -13.09 25.52 50.73
C GLY A 648 -13.92 26.05 49.56
N ALA A 649 -13.31 26.58 48.49
CA ALA A 649 -14.06 26.99 47.30
C ALA A 649 -14.86 25.80 46.71
N LYS A 650 -16.15 26.00 46.47
CA LYS A 650 -17.03 24.98 45.92
C LYS A 650 -16.83 24.86 44.43
N LEU A 651 -16.75 23.62 43.93
CA LEU A 651 -16.79 23.32 42.53
C LEU A 651 -18.25 23.02 42.12
N CYS A 652 -18.69 23.61 41.00
CA CYS A 652 -20.06 23.49 40.47
C CYS A 652 -20.02 22.90 39.09
#